data_34ed9cf4bf7840ad845241d20e8256b4
#
_entry.id   34ed9cf4bf7840ad845241d20e8256b4
#
_cell.length_a   1.000
_cell.length_b   1.000
_cell.length_c   1.000
_cell.angle_alpha   90.00
_cell.angle_beta   90.00
_cell.angle_gamma   90.00
#
_symmetry.space_group_name_H-M   'P 1'
#
loop_
_entity.id
_entity.type
_entity.pdbx_description
1 polymer ?
#
loop_
_entity_poly.entity_id
_entity_poly.type
_entity_poly.pdbx_seq_one_letter_code
_entity_poly.pdbx_strand_id
1 'polypeptide(L)'
;MPVKKKQARDYVEAAMREYGTYVIEDRAVPDVRDGLKPVARRVLWSMHRQRFDHKSNFKKSARVVGDVIGKYHPHGSQAVYMAMAKMSQEFNVRYPLIQGHGNFGSPVNDQVAAERYTEVRLTKLAAKLFECIDVADLVPNYDGDDQEPTVIPTRLPLLLLNGGTGIAYGTSTSLPPHNIGEVVKALRYVIRCRSKNQDPDVERVIKLIKGPDYACGGFLISDRKDVEQLYRCGKGTLHYRCRYEFEQGPGHGLLVITGFAPGFSYKSFAEVVDKKFVAENRVLFMANESAKNLRVVIGFEDPATVPDLVKLLSPTVSYRFNVLHDKHLNSCNLLDLITDYVDFQADTETKMLRLETSHLEEQLDKERAKQIAVKNWKVFVKILSRSRSKDGMLSALCDQLELNRDQAQYLLTVPVGSLASYNVEDLRSRIKDLRSRIKELTRQLSDIWSVLLNRMDGLRPFLDERRTEIGDGNSSSQDLELGERWIGITRSGVFGTWKKPPRNEARFDFLTSSRDFVTVVDEKGGAQVFRVSEIKRGKSGIKNKVVGLVPGKCRKLIGIENRSLKYVAVDHPQKTDSYQLMKTENGLRTAFGVSERDTVVAFHELEVMTLNLDQITTTRKAVKSRRFMNGRRRYTTLLLPK
;
A
#
# COMPACT_ATOMS: atom_id res chain seq x y z
N MET A 1 -14.25 18.06 -56.81
CA MET A 1 -13.33 17.00 -56.36
C MET A 1 -13.86 15.67 -56.83
N PRO A 2 -13.06 14.76 -57.40
CA PRO A 2 -13.53 13.45 -57.84
C PRO A 2 -13.95 12.60 -56.63
N VAL A 3 -15.16 12.07 -56.68
CA VAL A 3 -15.71 11.16 -55.65
C VAL A 3 -14.93 9.84 -55.74
N LYS A 4 -14.11 9.56 -54.72
CA LYS A 4 -13.43 8.24 -54.57
C LYS A 4 -14.44 7.24 -54.05
N LYS A 5 -14.85 6.28 -54.88
CA LYS A 5 -15.63 5.12 -54.44
C LYS A 5 -14.73 4.19 -53.59
N LYS A 6 -15.05 3.99 -52.32
CA LYS A 6 -14.45 2.97 -51.46
C LYS A 6 -15.51 1.91 -51.13
N GLN A 7 -15.09 0.64 -51.00
CA GLN A 7 -16.01 -0.38 -50.49
C GLN A 7 -16.28 -0.09 -49.00
N ALA A 8 -17.54 -0.20 -48.60
CA ALA A 8 -17.93 0.08 -47.19
C ALA A 8 -17.14 -0.77 -46.18
N ARG A 9 -16.87 -2.01 -46.53
CA ARG A 9 -16.08 -2.92 -45.70
C ARG A 9 -14.67 -2.37 -45.45
N ASP A 10 -13.93 -2.02 -46.48
CA ASP A 10 -12.55 -1.53 -46.38
C ASP A 10 -12.49 -0.20 -45.60
N TYR A 11 -13.52 0.65 -45.79
CA TYR A 11 -13.62 1.88 -45.02
C TYR A 11 -13.84 1.62 -43.51
N VAL A 12 -14.78 0.73 -43.17
CA VAL A 12 -15.08 0.37 -41.78
C VAL A 12 -13.87 -0.31 -41.11
N GLU A 13 -13.22 -1.24 -41.80
CA GLU A 13 -12.00 -1.91 -41.26
C GLU A 13 -10.89 -0.88 -41.00
N ALA A 14 -10.64 0.05 -41.91
CA ALA A 14 -9.63 1.09 -41.74
C ALA A 14 -9.96 2.02 -40.56
N ALA A 15 -11.20 2.52 -40.50
CA ALA A 15 -11.64 3.39 -39.43
C ALA A 15 -11.64 2.70 -38.05
N MET A 16 -12.06 1.43 -38.00
CA MET A 16 -12.01 0.66 -36.75
C MET A 16 -10.58 0.38 -36.29
N ARG A 17 -9.66 0.11 -37.21
CA ARG A 17 -8.25 -0.07 -36.89
C ARG A 17 -7.65 1.21 -36.34
N GLU A 18 -7.87 2.34 -37.00
CA GLU A 18 -7.38 3.66 -36.57
C GLU A 18 -7.95 4.03 -35.18
N TYR A 19 -9.26 3.90 -34.99
CA TYR A 19 -9.89 4.16 -33.70
C TYR A 19 -9.41 3.18 -32.61
N GLY A 20 -9.25 1.89 -32.94
CA GLY A 20 -8.74 0.89 -32.01
C GLY A 20 -7.32 1.20 -31.54
N THR A 21 -6.44 1.61 -32.47
CA THR A 21 -5.07 2.05 -32.15
C THR A 21 -5.07 3.26 -31.23
N TYR A 22 -5.88 4.29 -31.57
CA TYR A 22 -6.06 5.48 -30.74
C TYR A 22 -6.52 5.12 -29.31
N VAL A 23 -7.52 4.24 -29.17
CA VAL A 23 -8.04 3.82 -27.85
C VAL A 23 -6.98 3.08 -27.04
N ILE A 24 -6.12 2.29 -27.68
CA ILE A 24 -5.02 1.59 -27.01
C ILE A 24 -3.95 2.58 -26.55
N GLU A 25 -3.45 3.41 -27.47
CA GLU A 25 -2.29 4.28 -27.24
C GLU A 25 -2.64 5.51 -26.37
N ASP A 26 -3.76 6.19 -26.65
CA ASP A 26 -4.06 7.50 -26.08
C ASP A 26 -5.16 7.49 -25.01
N ARG A 27 -5.66 6.30 -24.60
CA ARG A 27 -6.75 6.25 -23.61
C ARG A 27 -6.62 5.17 -22.57
N ALA A 28 -6.46 3.88 -22.98
CA ALA A 28 -6.80 2.76 -22.12
C ALA A 28 -5.60 2.14 -21.42
N VAL A 29 -4.46 2.04 -22.11
CA VAL A 29 -3.29 1.30 -21.63
C VAL A 29 -2.25 2.26 -21.04
N PRO A 30 -1.70 1.98 -19.83
CA PRO A 30 -0.64 2.81 -19.25
C PRO A 30 0.71 2.54 -19.93
N ASP A 31 1.58 3.56 -19.97
CA ASP A 31 2.98 3.40 -20.38
C ASP A 31 3.80 2.75 -19.25
N VAL A 32 4.67 1.81 -19.59
CA VAL A 32 5.49 1.06 -18.60
C VAL A 32 6.44 1.96 -17.83
N ARG A 33 6.90 3.05 -18.45
CA ARG A 33 7.92 3.96 -17.92
C ARG A 33 7.42 4.84 -16.78
N ASP A 34 6.21 5.40 -16.91
CA ASP A 34 5.62 6.27 -15.88
C ASP A 34 4.35 5.70 -15.22
N GLY A 35 3.83 4.59 -15.73
CA GLY A 35 2.63 3.94 -15.20
C GLY A 35 1.34 4.74 -15.38
N LEU A 36 1.34 5.77 -16.21
CA LEU A 36 0.23 6.70 -16.36
C LEU A 36 -0.49 6.52 -17.69
N LYS A 37 -1.79 6.74 -17.63
CA LYS A 37 -2.59 6.98 -18.84
C LYS A 37 -2.49 8.45 -19.24
N PRO A 38 -2.72 8.79 -20.52
CA PRO A 38 -2.59 10.18 -20.99
C PRO A 38 -3.38 11.19 -20.16
N VAL A 39 -4.65 10.92 -19.83
CA VAL A 39 -5.46 11.84 -19.00
C VAL A 39 -4.85 12.07 -17.60
N ALA A 40 -4.33 11.03 -16.96
CA ALA A 40 -3.71 11.16 -15.64
C ALA A 40 -2.38 11.94 -15.72
N ARG A 41 -1.58 11.67 -16.76
CA ARG A 41 -0.33 12.40 -17.03
C ARG A 41 -0.59 13.88 -17.24
N ARG A 42 -1.59 14.23 -18.04
CA ARG A 42 -2.01 15.61 -18.31
C ARG A 42 -2.52 16.35 -17.07
N VAL A 43 -3.29 15.67 -16.21
CA VAL A 43 -3.74 16.23 -14.92
C VAL A 43 -2.53 16.56 -14.02
N LEU A 44 -1.62 15.61 -13.85
CA LEU A 44 -0.42 15.80 -13.01
C LEU A 44 0.50 16.86 -13.61
N TRP A 45 0.66 16.89 -14.93
CA TRP A 45 1.43 17.91 -15.64
C TRP A 45 0.86 19.31 -15.43
N SER A 46 -0.46 19.50 -15.64
CA SER A 46 -1.13 20.77 -15.38
C SER A 46 -0.95 21.24 -13.94
N MET A 47 -1.09 20.34 -12.95
CA MET A 47 -0.88 20.67 -11.55
C MET A 47 0.57 21.09 -11.26
N HIS A 48 1.55 20.41 -11.88
CA HIS A 48 2.96 20.75 -11.77
C HIS A 48 3.26 22.13 -12.39
N ARG A 49 2.80 22.38 -13.61
CA ARG A 49 2.97 23.68 -14.31
C ARG A 49 2.37 24.85 -13.53
N GLN A 50 1.25 24.62 -12.85
CA GLN A 50 0.60 25.61 -11.99
C GLN A 50 1.19 25.69 -10.58
N ARG A 51 2.22 24.89 -10.26
CA ARG A 51 2.88 24.82 -8.95
C ARG A 51 1.94 24.45 -7.80
N PHE A 52 1.05 23.47 -8.02
CA PHE A 52 0.17 22.92 -6.98
C PHE A 52 0.88 21.81 -6.20
N ASP A 53 2.05 22.11 -5.69
CA ASP A 53 2.86 21.17 -4.92
C ASP A 53 2.30 20.92 -3.51
N HIS A 54 2.89 19.97 -2.80
CA HIS A 54 2.44 19.54 -1.46
C HIS A 54 2.58 20.62 -0.37
N LYS A 55 3.32 21.71 -0.61
CA LYS A 55 3.49 22.85 0.30
C LYS A 55 2.56 24.00 -0.04
N SER A 56 1.97 24.00 -1.24
CA SER A 56 1.04 25.04 -1.67
C SER A 56 -0.32 24.90 -0.97
N ASN A 57 -1.08 25.99 -0.93
CA ASN A 57 -2.47 25.93 -0.51
C ASN A 57 -3.30 25.10 -1.49
N PHE A 58 -4.36 24.46 -0.98
CA PHE A 58 -5.33 23.77 -1.82
C PHE A 58 -5.96 24.73 -2.85
N LYS A 59 -6.23 24.22 -4.02
CA LYS A 59 -6.86 24.95 -5.14
C LYS A 59 -8.10 24.20 -5.61
N LYS A 60 -9.10 24.93 -6.09
CA LYS A 60 -10.33 24.34 -6.63
C LYS A 60 -10.03 23.32 -7.72
N SER A 61 -10.66 22.15 -7.64
CA SER A 61 -10.53 21.09 -8.65
C SER A 61 -10.93 21.57 -10.04
N ALA A 62 -11.96 22.40 -10.14
CA ALA A 62 -12.42 23.01 -11.38
C ALA A 62 -11.31 23.79 -12.12
N ARG A 63 -10.36 24.39 -11.40
CA ARG A 63 -9.22 25.10 -12.00
C ARG A 63 -8.29 24.15 -12.75
N VAL A 64 -7.99 22.99 -12.16
CA VAL A 64 -7.16 21.95 -12.82
C VAL A 64 -7.89 21.39 -14.03
N VAL A 65 -9.17 21.04 -13.85
CA VAL A 65 -10.00 20.48 -14.92
C VAL A 65 -10.08 21.43 -16.11
N GLY A 66 -10.34 22.72 -15.86
CA GLY A 66 -10.40 23.74 -16.90
C GLY A 66 -9.08 23.91 -17.67
N ASP A 67 -7.94 23.95 -16.98
CA ASP A 67 -6.61 24.06 -17.60
C ASP A 67 -6.29 22.81 -18.46
N VAL A 68 -6.61 21.60 -17.94
CA VAL A 68 -6.37 20.34 -18.66
C VAL A 68 -7.20 20.27 -19.95
N ILE A 69 -8.48 20.63 -19.89
CA ILE A 69 -9.36 20.60 -21.08
C ILE A 69 -8.93 21.65 -22.08
N GLY A 70 -8.64 22.85 -21.60
CA GLY A 70 -8.31 23.97 -22.46
C GLY A 70 -6.98 23.83 -23.18
N LYS A 71 -6.00 23.07 -22.59
CA LYS A 71 -4.64 23.00 -23.13
C LYS A 71 -4.19 21.63 -23.61
N TYR A 72 -4.63 20.55 -22.96
CA TYR A 72 -3.98 19.25 -23.16
C TYR A 72 -4.95 18.15 -23.58
N HIS A 73 -6.22 18.20 -23.13
CA HIS A 73 -7.14 17.08 -23.29
C HIS A 73 -8.52 17.55 -23.75
N PRO A 74 -8.75 17.72 -25.07
CA PRO A 74 -9.97 18.30 -25.65
C PRO A 74 -11.15 17.30 -25.58
N HIS A 75 -11.51 16.86 -24.37
CA HIS A 75 -12.60 15.92 -24.07
C HIS A 75 -13.45 16.44 -22.92
N GLY A 76 -14.52 15.71 -22.57
CA GLY A 76 -15.46 16.16 -21.53
C GLY A 76 -14.80 16.29 -20.13
N SER A 77 -15.18 17.35 -19.39
CA SER A 77 -14.66 17.67 -18.05
C SER A 77 -14.83 16.55 -17.04
N GLN A 78 -15.93 15.82 -17.13
CA GLN A 78 -16.25 14.72 -16.22
C GLN A 78 -15.17 13.62 -16.24
N ALA A 79 -14.64 13.26 -17.41
CA ALA A 79 -13.58 12.24 -17.51
C ALA A 79 -12.28 12.69 -16.84
N VAL A 80 -11.89 13.96 -17.04
CA VAL A 80 -10.70 14.56 -16.41
C VAL A 80 -10.88 14.64 -14.90
N TYR A 81 -12.05 15.11 -14.44
CA TYR A 81 -12.33 15.21 -13.00
C TYR A 81 -12.35 13.85 -12.31
N MET A 82 -12.98 12.84 -12.91
CA MET A 82 -13.01 11.48 -12.34
C MET A 82 -11.62 10.83 -12.30
N ALA A 83 -10.76 11.06 -13.30
CA ALA A 83 -9.38 10.60 -13.27
C ALA A 83 -8.59 11.26 -12.13
N MET A 84 -8.76 12.58 -11.93
CA MET A 84 -8.16 13.34 -10.85
C MET A 84 -8.67 12.87 -9.48
N ALA A 85 -9.98 12.70 -9.32
CA ALA A 85 -10.60 12.21 -8.09
C ALA A 85 -10.09 10.82 -7.72
N LYS A 86 -10.00 9.91 -8.70
CA LYS A 86 -9.46 8.57 -8.48
C LYS A 86 -8.03 8.59 -7.91
N MET A 87 -7.16 9.49 -8.39
CA MET A 87 -5.80 9.64 -7.88
C MET A 87 -5.72 10.19 -6.46
N SER A 88 -6.80 10.75 -5.91
CA SER A 88 -6.89 11.24 -4.53
C SER A 88 -7.56 10.28 -3.55
N GLN A 89 -8.19 9.20 -4.04
CA GLN A 89 -8.94 8.26 -3.21
C GLN A 89 -8.03 7.24 -2.53
N GLU A 90 -7.78 7.41 -1.24
CA GLU A 90 -6.92 6.53 -0.42
C GLU A 90 -7.46 5.10 -0.28
N PHE A 91 -8.75 4.88 -0.54
CA PHE A 91 -9.37 3.56 -0.54
C PHE A 91 -9.26 2.83 -1.90
N ASN A 92 -8.92 3.57 -2.97
CA ASN A 92 -8.86 3.04 -4.33
C ASN A 92 -7.42 2.93 -4.85
N VAL A 93 -6.57 3.91 -4.55
CA VAL A 93 -5.17 3.98 -4.99
C VAL A 93 -4.24 3.70 -3.83
N ARG A 94 -3.32 2.75 -4.01
CA ARG A 94 -2.40 2.34 -2.93
C ARG A 94 -1.49 3.46 -2.46
N TYR A 95 -1.01 4.29 -3.40
CA TYR A 95 -0.15 5.45 -3.16
C TYR A 95 -0.75 6.67 -3.88
N PRO A 96 -1.61 7.44 -3.21
CA PRO A 96 -2.25 8.61 -3.80
C PRO A 96 -1.25 9.66 -4.25
N LEU A 97 -1.48 10.21 -5.45
CA LEU A 97 -0.65 11.27 -6.04
C LEU A 97 -1.24 12.66 -5.80
N ILE A 98 -2.53 12.72 -5.54
CA ILE A 98 -3.26 13.95 -5.29
C ILE A 98 -3.82 13.89 -3.87
N GLN A 99 -3.67 14.98 -3.14
CA GLN A 99 -4.33 15.20 -1.87
C GLN A 99 -5.59 16.00 -2.12
N GLY A 100 -6.74 15.41 -1.77
CA GLY A 100 -8.05 16.04 -1.88
C GLY A 100 -8.51 16.70 -0.57
N HIS A 101 -9.28 17.79 -0.69
CA HIS A 101 -10.00 18.43 0.39
C HIS A 101 -11.47 18.60 -0.03
N GLY A 102 -12.38 18.04 0.75
CA GLY A 102 -13.80 17.90 0.43
C GLY A 102 -14.21 16.44 0.22
N ASN A 103 -15.38 16.22 -0.39
CA ASN A 103 -15.91 14.87 -0.62
C ASN A 103 -15.42 14.31 -1.97
N PHE A 104 -14.48 13.36 -1.90
CA PHE A 104 -13.99 12.58 -3.05
C PHE A 104 -14.59 11.17 -3.12
N GLY A 105 -15.75 10.95 -2.51
CA GLY A 105 -16.44 9.66 -2.49
C GLY A 105 -15.99 8.76 -1.36
N SER A 106 -16.63 7.61 -1.23
CA SER A 106 -16.34 6.59 -0.23
C SER A 106 -16.33 5.19 -0.86
N PRO A 107 -15.75 4.19 -0.17
CA PRO A 107 -15.79 2.81 -0.65
C PRO A 107 -17.20 2.20 -0.69
N VAL A 108 -18.18 2.80 0.00
CA VAL A 108 -19.59 2.37 0.05
C VAL A 108 -20.49 3.11 -0.94
N ASN A 109 -19.92 3.63 -2.03
CA ASN A 109 -20.61 4.29 -3.15
C ASN A 109 -21.09 5.74 -2.94
N ASP A 110 -20.56 6.48 -1.99
CA ASP A 110 -20.78 7.92 -2.02
C ASP A 110 -20.17 8.50 -3.30
N GLN A 111 -20.94 9.30 -3.98
CA GLN A 111 -20.46 9.96 -5.19
C GLN A 111 -19.49 11.09 -4.85
N VAL A 112 -18.53 11.31 -5.73
CA VAL A 112 -17.64 12.46 -5.64
C VAL A 112 -18.46 13.75 -5.80
N ALA A 113 -18.25 14.73 -4.90
CA ALA A 113 -18.89 16.04 -5.04
C ALA A 113 -18.42 16.75 -6.32
N ALA A 114 -19.23 17.65 -6.85
CA ALA A 114 -18.87 18.39 -8.05
C ALA A 114 -17.55 19.18 -7.89
N GLU A 115 -16.80 19.30 -8.96
CA GLU A 115 -15.43 19.87 -9.02
C GLU A 115 -15.30 21.29 -8.46
N ARG A 116 -16.40 22.06 -8.45
CA ARG A 116 -16.46 23.40 -7.86
C ARG A 116 -16.43 23.41 -6.34
N TYR A 117 -16.77 22.29 -5.69
CA TYR A 117 -16.80 22.17 -4.23
C TYR A 117 -15.53 21.55 -3.65
N THR A 118 -14.78 20.80 -4.44
CA THR A 118 -13.58 20.10 -4.01
C THR A 118 -12.30 20.90 -4.29
N GLU A 119 -11.25 20.62 -3.55
CA GLU A 119 -9.95 21.26 -3.68
C GLU A 119 -8.84 20.21 -3.71
N VAL A 120 -7.76 20.50 -4.40
CA VAL A 120 -6.66 19.56 -4.62
C VAL A 120 -5.29 20.22 -4.52
N ARG A 121 -4.28 19.40 -4.23
CA ARG A 121 -2.86 19.67 -4.40
C ARG A 121 -2.11 18.35 -4.61
N LEU A 122 -0.87 18.40 -5.09
CA LEU A 122 -0.03 17.20 -5.19
C LEU A 122 0.37 16.69 -3.80
N THR A 123 0.54 15.37 -3.67
CA THR A 123 1.11 14.79 -2.45
C THR A 123 2.63 14.95 -2.40
N LYS A 124 3.24 14.73 -1.23
CA LYS A 124 4.69 14.69 -1.09
C LYS A 124 5.33 13.60 -1.98
N LEU A 125 4.64 12.47 -2.15
CA LEU A 125 5.09 11.41 -3.05
C LEU A 125 5.06 11.87 -4.52
N ALA A 126 3.99 12.55 -4.94
CA ALA A 126 3.87 13.06 -6.31
C ALA A 126 4.97 14.08 -6.68
N ALA A 127 5.56 14.78 -5.71
CA ALA A 127 6.71 15.64 -5.98
C ALA A 127 7.91 14.87 -6.58
N LYS A 128 8.04 13.57 -6.27
CA LYS A 128 9.07 12.69 -6.84
C LYS A 128 8.88 12.41 -8.34
N LEU A 129 7.67 12.59 -8.87
CA LEU A 129 7.40 12.39 -10.29
C LEU A 129 8.17 13.38 -11.18
N PHE A 130 8.35 14.60 -10.69
CA PHE A 130 8.86 15.72 -11.47
C PHE A 130 10.34 16.03 -11.21
N GLU A 131 11.05 15.22 -10.42
CA GLU A 131 12.46 15.44 -10.11
C GLU A 131 13.39 15.38 -11.34
N CYS A 132 12.96 14.69 -12.39
CA CYS A 132 13.71 14.56 -13.65
C CYS A 132 12.99 15.22 -14.84
N ILE A 133 12.06 16.12 -14.59
CA ILE A 133 11.22 16.70 -15.65
C ILE A 133 12.00 17.49 -16.70
N ASP A 134 13.16 18.03 -16.33
CA ASP A 134 14.01 18.82 -17.23
C ASP A 134 14.60 17.99 -18.38
N VAL A 135 14.54 16.67 -18.30
CA VAL A 135 14.97 15.75 -19.37
C VAL A 135 13.80 15.00 -20.02
N ALA A 136 12.58 15.48 -19.81
CA ALA A 136 11.40 14.92 -20.47
C ALA A 136 11.39 15.26 -21.97
N ASP A 137 10.99 14.29 -22.78
CA ASP A 137 10.74 14.51 -24.18
C ASP A 137 9.37 15.21 -24.31
N LEU A 138 9.40 16.51 -24.61
CA LEU A 138 8.22 17.35 -24.77
C LEU A 138 7.74 17.35 -26.21
N VAL A 139 6.44 17.30 -26.41
CA VAL A 139 5.78 17.41 -27.71
C VAL A 139 4.75 18.54 -27.67
N PRO A 140 4.45 19.16 -28.82
CA PRO A 140 3.34 20.12 -28.89
C PRO A 140 2.04 19.45 -28.43
N ASN A 141 1.21 20.21 -27.69
CA ASN A 141 -0.15 19.82 -27.35
C ASN A 141 -1.04 19.80 -28.62
N TYR A 142 -2.34 19.51 -28.45
CA TYR A 142 -3.26 19.32 -29.59
C TYR A 142 -3.46 20.56 -30.49
N ASP A 143 -3.25 21.79 -29.98
CA ASP A 143 -3.37 23.04 -30.72
C ASP A 143 -2.01 23.68 -31.10
N GLY A 144 -0.92 23.16 -30.57
CA GLY A 144 0.44 23.61 -30.84
C GLY A 144 0.90 24.82 -30.00
N ASP A 145 0.05 25.34 -29.11
CA ASP A 145 0.34 26.55 -28.33
C ASP A 145 1.12 26.27 -27.03
N ASP A 146 1.10 25.04 -26.53
CA ASP A 146 1.84 24.63 -25.32
C ASP A 146 2.54 23.26 -25.56
N GLN A 147 3.26 22.78 -24.58
CA GLN A 147 3.97 21.50 -24.64
C GLN A 147 3.56 20.58 -23.50
N GLU A 148 3.48 19.30 -23.81
CA GLU A 148 3.24 18.23 -22.83
C GLU A 148 4.30 17.13 -22.93
N PRO A 149 4.64 16.45 -21.82
CA PRO A 149 5.58 15.34 -21.85
C PRO A 149 4.93 14.09 -22.46
N THR A 150 5.64 13.42 -23.35
CA THR A 150 5.22 12.11 -23.88
C THR A 150 5.11 11.09 -22.74
N VAL A 151 6.10 11.11 -21.84
CA VAL A 151 6.20 10.32 -20.61
C VAL A 151 6.84 11.20 -19.53
N ILE A 152 6.39 11.10 -18.29
CA ILE A 152 7.05 11.76 -17.17
C ILE A 152 8.26 10.92 -16.73
N PRO A 153 9.51 11.42 -16.84
CA PRO A 153 10.70 10.67 -16.41
C PRO A 153 10.76 10.62 -14.87
N THR A 154 10.00 9.70 -14.31
CA THR A 154 9.78 9.62 -12.85
C THR A 154 10.70 8.62 -12.15
N ARG A 155 11.20 8.99 -10.97
CA ARG A 155 11.91 8.10 -10.05
C ARG A 155 10.99 7.17 -9.25
N LEU A 156 9.68 7.15 -9.56
CA LEU A 156 8.70 6.28 -8.91
C LEU A 156 8.25 5.19 -9.89
N PRO A 157 8.34 3.92 -9.54
CA PRO A 157 7.82 2.81 -10.35
C PRO A 157 6.29 2.73 -10.24
N LEU A 158 5.58 3.78 -10.68
CA LEU A 158 4.14 3.95 -10.43
C LEU A 158 3.30 2.80 -10.93
N LEU A 159 3.66 2.21 -12.08
CA LEU A 159 2.94 1.07 -12.62
C LEU A 159 2.93 -0.11 -11.65
N LEU A 160 4.07 -0.37 -10.99
CA LEU A 160 4.19 -1.42 -9.97
C LEU A 160 3.53 -1.02 -8.65
N LEU A 161 3.58 0.27 -8.27
CA LEU A 161 3.04 0.76 -7.00
C LEU A 161 1.52 0.87 -7.00
N ASN A 162 0.93 1.38 -8.06
CA ASN A 162 -0.50 1.67 -8.15
C ASN A 162 -1.26 0.75 -9.09
N GLY A 163 -0.54 -0.03 -9.89
CA GLY A 163 -1.13 -0.86 -10.92
C GLY A 163 -1.82 -0.03 -12.02
N GLY A 164 -2.66 -0.69 -12.79
CA GLY A 164 -3.43 -0.05 -13.83
C GLY A 164 -4.47 -0.98 -14.41
N THR A 165 -5.66 -0.45 -14.73
CA THR A 165 -6.72 -1.21 -15.39
C THR A 165 -7.23 -0.44 -16.59
N GLY A 166 -7.49 -1.12 -17.69
CA GLY A 166 -8.04 -0.49 -18.90
C GLY A 166 -8.67 -1.51 -19.82
N ILE A 167 -9.69 -1.05 -20.54
CA ILE A 167 -10.37 -1.83 -21.57
C ILE A 167 -10.21 -1.07 -22.87
N ALA A 168 -9.65 -1.72 -23.88
CA ALA A 168 -9.45 -1.20 -25.20
C ALA A 168 -10.13 -2.10 -26.24
N TYR A 169 -10.07 -1.72 -27.51
CA TYR A 169 -10.61 -2.54 -28.58
C TYR A 169 -9.74 -3.78 -28.79
N GLY A 170 -10.33 -4.96 -28.62
CA GLY A 170 -9.63 -6.24 -28.78
C GLY A 170 -8.63 -6.63 -27.70
N THR A 171 -8.37 -5.75 -26.72
CA THR A 171 -7.44 -6.02 -25.62
C THR A 171 -7.86 -5.35 -24.31
N SER A 172 -7.29 -5.83 -23.22
CA SER A 172 -7.46 -5.23 -21.88
C SER A 172 -6.15 -5.28 -21.12
N THR A 173 -6.01 -4.39 -20.15
CA THR A 173 -4.92 -4.41 -19.19
C THR A 173 -5.47 -4.44 -17.77
N SER A 174 -4.83 -5.21 -16.90
CA SER A 174 -5.12 -5.26 -15.47
C SER A 174 -3.83 -5.63 -14.74
N LEU A 175 -3.19 -4.63 -14.15
CA LEU A 175 -1.98 -4.81 -13.33
C LEU A 175 -2.34 -4.50 -11.87
N PRO A 176 -1.95 -5.36 -10.93
CA PRO A 176 -2.17 -5.10 -9.52
C PRO A 176 -1.17 -4.08 -8.96
N PRO A 177 -1.55 -3.35 -7.91
CA PRO A 177 -0.61 -2.56 -7.11
C PRO A 177 0.23 -3.46 -6.20
N HIS A 178 1.43 -2.96 -5.78
CA HIS A 178 2.35 -3.70 -4.92
C HIS A 178 2.89 -2.82 -3.80
N ASN A 179 3.37 -3.46 -2.74
CA ASN A 179 4.00 -2.77 -1.62
C ASN A 179 5.34 -2.14 -2.03
N ILE A 180 5.53 -0.85 -1.72
CA ILE A 180 6.74 -0.10 -2.10
C ILE A 180 8.02 -0.72 -1.55
N GLY A 181 7.99 -1.27 -0.33
CA GLY A 181 9.17 -1.92 0.27
C GLY A 181 9.59 -3.19 -0.46
N GLU A 182 8.62 -3.97 -0.98
CA GLU A 182 8.86 -5.16 -1.78
C GLU A 182 9.39 -4.77 -3.18
N VAL A 183 8.78 -3.79 -3.82
CA VAL A 183 9.19 -3.26 -5.12
C VAL A 183 10.62 -2.71 -5.07
N VAL A 184 10.96 -1.90 -4.06
CA VAL A 184 12.32 -1.36 -3.89
C VAL A 184 13.36 -2.47 -3.72
N LYS A 185 13.04 -3.55 -3.01
CA LYS A 185 13.93 -4.72 -2.90
C LYS A 185 14.17 -5.39 -4.24
N ALA A 186 13.11 -5.56 -5.05
CA ALA A 186 13.20 -6.15 -6.38
C ALA A 186 13.99 -5.26 -7.35
N LEU A 187 13.74 -3.95 -7.37
CA LEU A 187 14.52 -2.99 -8.15
C LEU A 187 16.01 -3.03 -7.80
N ARG A 188 16.34 -3.00 -6.51
CA ARG A 188 17.74 -3.10 -6.05
C ARG A 188 18.42 -4.40 -6.50
N TYR A 189 17.68 -5.49 -6.53
CA TYR A 189 18.20 -6.77 -7.03
C TYR A 189 18.51 -6.67 -8.53
N VAL A 190 17.56 -6.20 -9.36
CA VAL A 190 17.75 -6.07 -10.81
C VAL A 190 18.89 -5.09 -11.14
N ILE A 191 18.96 -3.93 -10.48
CA ILE A 191 20.05 -2.95 -10.65
C ILE A 191 21.41 -3.61 -10.34
N ARG A 192 21.53 -4.42 -9.29
CA ARG A 192 22.76 -5.14 -8.96
C ARG A 192 23.13 -6.20 -10.00
N CYS A 193 22.15 -6.86 -10.61
CA CYS A 193 22.41 -7.78 -11.73
C CYS A 193 22.95 -7.01 -12.94
N ARG A 194 22.29 -5.89 -13.32
CA ARG A 194 22.73 -5.03 -14.41
C ARG A 194 24.14 -4.47 -14.17
N SER A 195 24.48 -4.04 -12.95
CA SER A 195 25.82 -3.55 -12.62
C SER A 195 26.93 -4.59 -12.79
N LYS A 196 26.57 -5.87 -12.80
CA LYS A 196 27.51 -6.99 -12.99
C LYS A 196 27.40 -7.64 -14.37
N ASN A 197 26.62 -7.04 -15.29
CA ASN A 197 26.27 -7.66 -16.59
C ASN A 197 25.69 -9.07 -16.45
N GLN A 198 24.86 -9.30 -15.45
CA GLN A 198 24.17 -10.55 -15.19
C GLN A 198 22.69 -10.41 -15.46
N ASP A 199 22.07 -11.44 -16.03
CA ASP A 199 20.63 -11.47 -16.19
C ASP A 199 19.93 -11.71 -14.84
N PRO A 200 18.88 -10.93 -14.51
CA PRO A 200 18.14 -11.13 -13.28
C PRO A 200 17.27 -12.40 -13.37
N ASP A 201 17.25 -13.15 -12.26
CA ASP A 201 16.41 -14.35 -12.13
C ASP A 201 14.97 -13.97 -11.75
N VAL A 202 14.01 -14.43 -12.53
CA VAL A 202 12.58 -14.23 -12.31
C VAL A 202 12.12 -14.82 -10.98
N GLU A 203 12.65 -15.98 -10.58
CA GLU A 203 12.28 -16.63 -9.32
C GLU A 203 12.69 -15.80 -8.11
N ARG A 204 13.82 -15.12 -8.19
CA ARG A 204 14.28 -14.21 -7.15
C ARG A 204 13.37 -12.99 -7.02
N VAL A 205 12.95 -12.42 -8.14
CA VAL A 205 12.00 -11.29 -8.17
C VAL A 205 10.66 -11.68 -7.55
N ILE A 206 10.11 -12.84 -7.95
CA ILE A 206 8.86 -13.39 -7.41
C ILE A 206 8.94 -13.64 -5.89
N LYS A 207 10.10 -14.05 -5.37
CA LYS A 207 10.31 -14.21 -3.93
C LYS A 207 10.35 -12.87 -3.19
N LEU A 208 10.81 -11.80 -3.83
CA LEU A 208 10.89 -10.46 -3.23
C LEU A 208 9.54 -9.74 -3.20
N ILE A 209 8.70 -9.94 -4.24
CA ILE A 209 7.35 -9.40 -4.31
C ILE A 209 6.36 -10.51 -3.95
N LYS A 210 5.83 -10.44 -2.74
CA LYS A 210 5.01 -11.52 -2.17
C LYS A 210 3.65 -11.70 -2.85
N GLY A 211 3.10 -10.64 -3.44
CA GLY A 211 1.79 -10.61 -4.08
C GLY A 211 1.24 -9.20 -4.21
N PRO A 212 0.07 -9.02 -4.83
CA PRO A 212 -0.62 -7.74 -4.90
C PRO A 212 -0.85 -7.12 -3.51
N ASP A 213 -0.80 -5.78 -3.43
CA ASP A 213 -1.02 -5.02 -2.20
C ASP A 213 -1.95 -3.82 -2.45
N TYR A 214 -3.23 -4.00 -2.18
CA TYR A 214 -4.29 -3.04 -2.49
C TYR A 214 -4.55 -2.04 -1.37
N ALA A 215 -5.01 -0.84 -1.74
CA ALA A 215 -5.41 0.21 -0.82
C ALA A 215 -6.52 -0.22 0.14
N CYS A 216 -7.53 -0.92 -0.38
CA CYS A 216 -8.64 -1.48 0.39
C CYS A 216 -8.23 -2.62 1.33
N GLY A 217 -7.05 -3.21 1.13
CA GLY A 217 -6.57 -4.35 1.91
C GLY A 217 -7.19 -5.67 1.48
N GLY A 218 -8.00 -6.27 2.35
CA GLY A 218 -8.58 -7.60 2.15
C GLY A 218 -7.58 -8.74 2.36
N PHE A 219 -8.01 -9.95 2.00
CA PHE A 219 -7.20 -11.16 2.06
C PHE A 219 -6.98 -11.71 0.65
N LEU A 220 -5.74 -12.03 0.29
CA LEU A 220 -5.42 -12.84 -0.88
C LEU A 220 -5.50 -14.31 -0.45
N ILE A 221 -6.50 -15.04 -0.97
CA ILE A 221 -6.77 -16.45 -0.62
C ILE A 221 -6.27 -17.45 -1.65
N SER A 222 -5.85 -16.99 -2.83
CA SER A 222 -5.18 -17.85 -3.83
C SER A 222 -3.89 -18.45 -3.29
N ASP A 223 -3.59 -19.65 -3.75
CA ASP A 223 -2.34 -20.33 -3.43
C ASP A 223 -1.12 -19.55 -3.93
N ARG A 224 0.01 -19.75 -3.25
CA ARG A 224 1.28 -19.14 -3.66
C ARG A 224 1.65 -19.46 -5.11
N LYS A 225 1.32 -20.65 -5.59
CA LYS A 225 1.55 -21.11 -6.97
C LYS A 225 0.81 -20.26 -8.01
N ASP A 226 -0.43 -19.85 -7.71
CA ASP A 226 -1.22 -19.00 -8.61
C ASP A 226 -0.60 -17.62 -8.76
N VAL A 227 -0.10 -17.05 -7.66
CA VAL A 227 0.61 -15.77 -7.65
C VAL A 227 1.92 -15.86 -8.44
N GLU A 228 2.68 -16.93 -8.25
CA GLU A 228 3.92 -17.17 -8.97
C GLU A 228 3.68 -17.34 -10.47
N GLN A 229 2.64 -18.08 -10.85
CA GLN A 229 2.25 -18.27 -12.26
C GLN A 229 1.82 -16.95 -12.89
N LEU A 230 1.00 -16.13 -12.18
CA LEU A 230 0.63 -14.79 -12.63
C LEU A 230 1.89 -13.96 -12.94
N TYR A 231 2.85 -13.95 -12.04
CA TYR A 231 4.06 -13.13 -12.19
C TYR A 231 5.02 -13.62 -13.25
N ARG A 232 5.07 -14.95 -13.51
CA ARG A 232 5.86 -15.53 -14.63
C ARG A 232 5.24 -15.28 -15.99
N CYS A 233 3.91 -15.34 -16.07
CA CYS A 233 3.21 -15.30 -17.36
C CYS A 233 2.60 -13.92 -17.67
N GLY A 234 2.53 -13.01 -16.70
CA GLY A 234 1.80 -11.75 -16.84
C GLY A 234 0.30 -11.90 -17.02
N LYS A 235 -0.24 -13.11 -16.79
CA LYS A 235 -1.65 -13.44 -16.98
C LYS A 235 -2.08 -14.50 -15.96
N GLY A 236 -3.20 -14.25 -15.28
CA GLY A 236 -3.74 -15.17 -14.29
C GLY A 236 -4.96 -14.62 -13.59
N THR A 237 -5.50 -15.42 -12.68
CA THR A 237 -6.68 -15.07 -11.89
C THR A 237 -6.38 -15.32 -10.42
N LEU A 238 -6.68 -14.36 -9.56
CA LEU A 238 -6.49 -14.49 -8.12
C LEU A 238 -7.81 -14.30 -7.39
N HIS A 239 -7.98 -15.03 -6.30
CA HIS A 239 -9.13 -14.99 -5.42
C HIS A 239 -8.82 -14.15 -4.18
N TYR A 240 -9.76 -13.30 -3.82
CA TYR A 240 -9.65 -12.42 -2.67
C TYR A 240 -10.84 -12.62 -1.75
N ARG A 241 -10.77 -12.07 -0.55
CA ARG A 241 -11.86 -12.04 0.42
C ARG A 241 -11.86 -10.72 1.16
N CYS A 242 -13.05 -10.15 1.35
CA CYS A 242 -13.27 -8.98 2.20
C CYS A 242 -12.92 -9.31 3.66
N ARG A 243 -12.54 -8.30 4.44
CA ARG A 243 -12.41 -8.43 5.90
C ARG A 243 -13.78 -8.34 6.52
N TYR A 244 -14.12 -9.28 7.34
CA TYR A 244 -15.35 -9.29 8.10
C TYR A 244 -15.13 -9.92 9.48
N GLU A 245 -16.00 -9.59 10.41
CA GLU A 245 -16.03 -10.09 11.77
C GLU A 245 -17.46 -10.49 12.11
N PHE A 246 -17.61 -11.36 13.12
CA PHE A 246 -18.91 -11.72 13.65
C PHE A 246 -19.11 -11.02 14.99
N GLU A 247 -20.26 -10.39 15.14
CA GLU A 247 -20.71 -9.79 16.38
C GLU A 247 -22.05 -10.42 16.78
N GLN A 248 -22.45 -10.28 18.04
CA GLN A 248 -23.73 -10.74 18.52
C GLN A 248 -24.65 -9.56 18.78
N GLY A 249 -25.77 -9.52 18.08
CA GLY A 249 -26.87 -8.60 18.33
C GLY A 249 -27.89 -9.18 19.30
N PRO A 250 -28.91 -8.41 19.69
CA PRO A 250 -29.99 -8.88 20.54
C PRO A 250 -30.84 -9.93 19.82
N GLY A 251 -30.56 -11.21 20.07
CA GLY A 251 -31.30 -12.35 19.50
C GLY A 251 -30.94 -12.75 18.08
N HIS A 252 -29.93 -12.18 17.46
CA HIS A 252 -29.50 -12.50 16.09
C HIS A 252 -27.96 -12.32 15.92
N GLY A 253 -27.40 -12.98 14.93
CA GLY A 253 -25.99 -12.81 14.56
C GLY A 253 -25.77 -11.60 13.66
N LEU A 254 -24.61 -10.96 13.77
CA LEU A 254 -24.19 -9.86 12.91
C LEU A 254 -22.93 -10.25 12.13
N LEU A 255 -22.98 -10.13 10.81
CA LEU A 255 -21.80 -10.16 9.95
C LEU A 255 -21.38 -8.71 9.66
N VAL A 256 -20.22 -8.31 10.17
CA VAL A 256 -19.72 -6.95 10.06
C VAL A 256 -18.56 -6.92 9.08
N ILE A 257 -18.72 -6.21 7.97
CA ILE A 257 -17.67 -6.03 6.96
C ILE A 257 -16.83 -4.82 7.39
N THR A 258 -15.53 -5.07 7.63
CA THR A 258 -14.56 -4.06 8.11
C THR A 258 -13.54 -3.66 7.05
N GLY A 259 -13.52 -4.33 5.90
CA GLY A 259 -12.63 -4.01 4.78
C GLY A 259 -13.06 -4.70 3.50
N PHE A 260 -13.04 -3.97 2.40
CA PHE A 260 -13.34 -4.56 1.10
C PHE A 260 -12.10 -5.25 0.50
N ALA A 261 -12.35 -6.12 -0.46
CA ALA A 261 -11.32 -6.79 -1.24
C ALA A 261 -11.25 -6.19 -2.66
N PRO A 262 -10.11 -6.38 -3.37
CA PRO A 262 -10.02 -6.03 -4.78
C PRO A 262 -11.13 -6.70 -5.60
N GLY A 263 -11.73 -5.96 -6.53
CA GLY A 263 -12.83 -6.47 -7.36
C GLY A 263 -14.20 -6.57 -6.67
N PHE A 264 -14.30 -6.25 -5.38
CA PHE A 264 -15.57 -6.19 -4.69
C PHE A 264 -16.33 -4.91 -5.01
N SER A 265 -17.62 -5.04 -5.33
CA SER A 265 -18.54 -3.93 -5.56
C SER A 265 -19.61 -3.92 -4.47
N TYR A 266 -19.57 -2.93 -3.60
CA TYR A 266 -20.60 -2.77 -2.56
C TYR A 266 -22.01 -2.63 -3.15
N LYS A 267 -22.16 -1.85 -4.24
CA LYS A 267 -23.46 -1.68 -4.90
C LYS A 267 -24.06 -3.00 -5.38
N SER A 268 -23.27 -3.78 -6.13
CA SER A 268 -23.74 -5.08 -6.63
C SER A 268 -24.00 -6.07 -5.50
N PHE A 269 -23.19 -6.02 -4.46
CA PHE A 269 -23.37 -6.84 -3.26
C PHE A 269 -24.69 -6.48 -2.57
N ALA A 270 -24.95 -5.19 -2.32
CA ALA A 270 -26.17 -4.71 -1.69
C ALA A 270 -27.42 -5.13 -2.48
N GLU A 271 -27.39 -4.93 -3.81
CA GLU A 271 -28.49 -5.35 -4.68
C GLU A 271 -28.79 -6.87 -4.61
N VAL A 272 -27.74 -7.69 -4.51
CA VAL A 272 -27.90 -9.15 -4.35
C VAL A 272 -28.44 -9.51 -2.98
N VAL A 273 -27.94 -8.87 -1.91
CA VAL A 273 -28.43 -9.09 -0.54
C VAL A 273 -29.89 -8.72 -0.44
N ASP A 274 -30.30 -7.55 -0.94
CA ASP A 274 -31.70 -7.12 -0.90
C ASP A 274 -32.63 -8.04 -1.70
N LYS A 275 -32.27 -8.35 -2.95
CA LYS A 275 -33.13 -9.13 -3.85
C LYS A 275 -33.26 -10.60 -3.50
N LYS A 276 -32.22 -11.20 -2.92
CA LYS A 276 -32.22 -12.64 -2.61
C LYS A 276 -32.39 -12.92 -1.12
N PHE A 277 -31.56 -12.29 -0.28
CA PHE A 277 -31.47 -12.68 1.13
C PHE A 277 -32.54 -12.00 2.00
N VAL A 278 -32.80 -10.69 1.76
CA VAL A 278 -33.85 -9.98 2.49
C VAL A 278 -35.23 -10.45 2.00
N ALA A 279 -35.42 -10.58 0.69
CA ALA A 279 -36.70 -11.08 0.14
C ALA A 279 -37.06 -12.51 0.56
N GLU A 280 -36.05 -13.36 0.80
CA GLU A 280 -36.21 -14.73 1.30
C GLU A 280 -36.22 -14.81 2.84
N ASN A 281 -36.25 -13.69 3.56
CA ASN A 281 -36.15 -13.58 5.03
C ASN A 281 -34.91 -14.29 5.64
N ARG A 282 -33.82 -14.39 4.89
CA ARG A 282 -32.55 -14.99 5.35
C ARG A 282 -31.64 -13.96 6.01
N VAL A 283 -31.82 -12.68 5.69
CA VAL A 283 -31.16 -11.53 6.27
C VAL A 283 -32.22 -10.58 6.81
N LEU A 284 -32.06 -10.16 8.04
CA LEU A 284 -32.98 -9.25 8.73
C LEU A 284 -32.86 -7.82 8.22
N PHE A 285 -31.63 -7.37 8.10
CA PHE A 285 -31.30 -6.02 7.62
C PHE A 285 -29.87 -5.96 7.12
N MET A 286 -29.59 -4.95 6.32
CA MET A 286 -28.24 -4.50 6.01
C MET A 286 -28.15 -3.00 6.26
N ALA A 287 -27.15 -2.58 7.03
CA ALA A 287 -26.94 -1.18 7.40
C ALA A 287 -25.49 -0.75 7.13
N ASN A 288 -25.34 0.46 6.59
CA ASN A 288 -24.04 1.09 6.47
C ASN A 288 -23.81 2.02 7.67
N GLU A 289 -22.94 1.60 8.58
CA GLU A 289 -22.54 2.34 9.78
C GLU A 289 -21.13 2.93 9.63
N SER A 290 -20.63 3.03 8.40
CA SER A 290 -19.29 3.54 8.12
C SER A 290 -19.19 5.03 8.48
N ALA A 291 -18.16 5.38 9.25
CA ALA A 291 -17.80 6.76 9.54
C ALA A 291 -16.32 6.97 9.13
N LYS A 292 -15.39 6.97 10.09
CA LYS A 292 -13.95 7.00 9.79
C LYS A 292 -13.45 5.65 9.25
N ASN A 293 -14.00 4.56 9.78
CA ASN A 293 -13.67 3.21 9.38
C ASN A 293 -14.87 2.58 8.67
N LEU A 294 -14.59 1.67 7.74
CA LEU A 294 -15.61 0.89 7.06
C LEU A 294 -16.32 -0.03 8.07
N ARG A 295 -17.65 0.05 8.11
CA ARG A 295 -18.50 -0.80 8.92
C ARG A 295 -19.85 -1.01 8.22
N VAL A 296 -19.99 -2.13 7.56
CA VAL A 296 -21.27 -2.55 6.97
C VAL A 296 -21.77 -3.76 7.74
N VAL A 297 -22.94 -3.65 8.32
CA VAL A 297 -23.52 -4.64 9.24
C VAL A 297 -24.67 -5.38 8.55
N ILE A 298 -24.66 -6.70 8.64
CA ILE A 298 -25.69 -7.59 8.10
C ILE A 298 -26.22 -8.45 9.24
N GLY A 299 -27.50 -8.27 9.59
CA GLY A 299 -28.18 -9.07 10.61
C GLY A 299 -28.77 -10.35 10.03
N PHE A 300 -28.54 -11.49 10.67
CA PHE A 300 -29.09 -12.80 10.27
C PHE A 300 -29.51 -13.62 11.49
N GLU A 301 -30.58 -14.42 11.36
CA GLU A 301 -31.00 -15.35 12.41
C GLU A 301 -30.40 -16.74 12.21
N ASP A 302 -30.45 -17.25 10.98
CA ASP A 302 -29.94 -18.58 10.65
C ASP A 302 -28.47 -18.55 10.23
N PRO A 303 -27.56 -19.16 11.01
CA PRO A 303 -26.17 -19.33 10.64
C PRO A 303 -25.94 -20.03 9.29
N ALA A 304 -26.88 -20.79 8.78
CA ALA A 304 -26.80 -21.42 7.47
C ALA A 304 -26.74 -20.39 6.31
N THR A 305 -27.12 -19.13 6.55
CA THR A 305 -27.03 -18.04 5.59
C THR A 305 -25.59 -17.54 5.38
N VAL A 306 -24.75 -17.69 6.40
CA VAL A 306 -23.39 -17.13 6.42
C VAL A 306 -22.48 -17.63 5.28
N PRO A 307 -22.43 -18.93 4.93
CA PRO A 307 -21.59 -19.42 3.83
C PRO A 307 -21.89 -18.75 2.49
N ASP A 308 -23.17 -18.49 2.20
CA ASP A 308 -23.59 -17.83 0.97
C ASP A 308 -23.19 -16.35 0.96
N LEU A 309 -23.33 -15.64 2.09
CA LEU A 309 -22.85 -14.26 2.23
C LEU A 309 -21.33 -14.17 2.07
N VAL A 310 -20.57 -15.07 2.71
CA VAL A 310 -19.12 -15.12 2.60
C VAL A 310 -18.66 -15.39 1.17
N LYS A 311 -19.40 -16.23 0.42
CA LYS A 311 -19.13 -16.45 -1.00
C LYS A 311 -19.25 -15.16 -1.81
N LEU A 312 -20.24 -14.31 -1.53
CA LEU A 312 -20.38 -13.00 -2.16
C LEU A 312 -19.26 -12.02 -1.76
N LEU A 313 -18.68 -12.19 -0.56
CA LEU A 313 -17.55 -11.40 -0.07
C LEU A 313 -16.19 -11.90 -0.57
N SER A 314 -16.18 -12.90 -1.45
CA SER A 314 -14.97 -13.53 -1.99
C SER A 314 -14.85 -13.32 -3.50
N PRO A 315 -14.49 -12.09 -3.93
CA PRO A 315 -14.36 -11.76 -5.35
C PRO A 315 -13.14 -12.41 -5.99
N THR A 316 -13.23 -12.54 -7.31
CA THR A 316 -12.16 -13.04 -8.17
C THR A 316 -11.72 -11.93 -9.12
N VAL A 317 -10.40 -11.72 -9.26
CA VAL A 317 -9.82 -10.70 -10.15
C VAL A 317 -8.91 -11.37 -11.17
N SER A 318 -9.18 -11.11 -12.45
CA SER A 318 -8.32 -11.56 -13.55
C SER A 318 -7.32 -10.46 -13.93
N TYR A 319 -6.08 -10.86 -14.13
CA TYR A 319 -4.97 -9.99 -14.47
C TYR A 319 -4.43 -10.27 -15.87
N ARG A 320 -3.95 -9.21 -16.51
CA ARG A 320 -3.25 -9.25 -17.78
C ARG A 320 -2.30 -8.07 -17.85
N PHE A 321 -1.00 -8.32 -17.91
CA PHE A 321 0.04 -7.31 -17.89
C PHE A 321 0.35 -6.80 -19.29
N ASN A 322 -0.61 -6.08 -19.88
CA ASN A 322 -0.44 -5.38 -21.14
C ASN A 322 -0.08 -3.93 -20.87
N VAL A 323 0.98 -3.44 -21.47
CA VAL A 323 1.52 -2.07 -21.27
C VAL A 323 1.95 -1.49 -22.59
N LEU A 324 2.05 -0.16 -22.64
CA LEU A 324 2.69 0.54 -23.74
C LEU A 324 4.17 0.76 -23.46
N HIS A 325 4.97 0.59 -24.50
CA HIS A 325 6.35 1.05 -24.54
C HIS A 325 6.59 1.64 -25.93
N ASP A 326 6.89 2.94 -26.01
CA ASP A 326 7.03 3.70 -27.25
C ASP A 326 5.85 3.48 -28.22
N LYS A 327 4.63 3.58 -27.68
CA LYS A 327 3.36 3.34 -28.39
C LYS A 327 3.13 1.90 -28.87
N HIS A 328 4.02 0.96 -28.59
CA HIS A 328 3.82 -0.45 -28.88
C HIS A 328 3.17 -1.16 -27.69
N LEU A 329 2.14 -1.95 -27.98
CA LEU A 329 1.46 -2.78 -26.97
C LEU A 329 2.26 -4.05 -26.72
N ASN A 330 2.75 -4.20 -25.50
CA ASN A 330 3.54 -5.36 -25.06
C ASN A 330 2.80 -6.14 -23.98
N SER A 331 2.83 -7.47 -24.08
CA SER A 331 2.42 -8.37 -22.99
C SER A 331 3.65 -8.76 -22.20
N CYS A 332 3.72 -8.34 -20.95
CA CYS A 332 4.90 -8.46 -20.09
C CYS A 332 4.64 -9.42 -18.93
N ASN A 333 5.70 -9.98 -18.39
CA ASN A 333 5.72 -10.61 -17.07
C ASN A 333 6.21 -9.60 -15.99
N LEU A 334 6.28 -10.01 -14.73
CA LEU A 334 6.70 -9.11 -13.65
C LEU A 334 8.17 -8.67 -13.79
N LEU A 335 9.05 -9.57 -14.24
CA LEU A 335 10.46 -9.25 -14.44
C LEU A 335 10.65 -8.25 -15.58
N ASP A 336 9.92 -8.41 -16.70
CA ASP A 336 9.96 -7.51 -17.85
C ASP A 336 9.60 -6.07 -17.40
N LEU A 337 8.49 -5.92 -16.66
CA LEU A 337 8.06 -4.60 -16.13
C LEU A 337 9.12 -3.92 -15.25
N ILE A 338 9.80 -4.70 -14.41
CA ILE A 338 10.86 -4.18 -13.52
C ILE A 338 12.10 -3.82 -14.33
N THR A 339 12.46 -4.64 -15.30
CA THR A 339 13.64 -4.43 -16.14
C THR A 339 13.47 -3.22 -17.04
N ASP A 340 12.32 -3.09 -17.72
CA ASP A 340 11.99 -1.93 -18.55
C ASP A 340 12.05 -0.63 -17.73
N TYR A 341 11.50 -0.64 -16.51
CA TYR A 341 11.59 0.50 -15.62
C TYR A 341 13.03 0.81 -15.20
N VAL A 342 13.85 -0.18 -14.86
CA VAL A 342 15.25 0.01 -14.45
C VAL A 342 16.08 0.56 -15.60
N ASP A 343 15.91 0.05 -16.81
CA ASP A 343 16.62 0.49 -18.00
C ASP A 343 16.21 1.93 -18.38
N PHE A 344 14.91 2.27 -18.30
CA PHE A 344 14.42 3.64 -18.45
C PHE A 344 14.99 4.60 -17.39
N GLN A 345 15.13 4.15 -16.13
CA GLN A 345 15.75 4.96 -15.09
C GLN A 345 17.23 5.22 -15.34
N ALA A 346 17.96 4.25 -15.89
CA ALA A 346 19.37 4.39 -16.23
C ALA A 346 19.57 5.45 -17.33
N ASP A 347 18.71 5.45 -18.36
CA ASP A 347 18.69 6.47 -19.39
C ASP A 347 18.34 7.85 -18.81
N THR A 348 17.28 7.92 -18.01
CA THR A 348 16.83 9.16 -17.36
C THR A 348 17.91 9.80 -16.48
N GLU A 349 18.55 9.04 -15.60
CA GLU A 349 19.62 9.55 -14.74
C GLU A 349 20.87 9.92 -15.55
N THR A 350 21.16 9.20 -16.64
CA THR A 350 22.25 9.56 -17.56
C THR A 350 21.98 10.92 -18.22
N LYS A 351 20.76 11.15 -18.72
CA LYS A 351 20.35 12.44 -19.29
C LYS A 351 20.44 13.56 -18.26
N MET A 352 19.96 13.32 -17.02
CA MET A 352 20.03 14.29 -15.92
C MET A 352 21.47 14.67 -15.56
N LEU A 353 22.35 13.69 -15.40
CA LEU A 353 23.76 13.93 -15.09
C LEU A 353 24.48 14.68 -16.22
N ARG A 354 24.18 14.36 -17.48
CA ARG A 354 24.72 15.08 -18.63
C ARG A 354 24.24 16.53 -18.65
N LEU A 355 22.95 16.77 -18.41
CA LEU A 355 22.41 18.13 -18.36
C LEU A 355 23.04 18.95 -17.23
N GLU A 356 23.16 18.37 -16.01
CA GLU A 356 23.82 19.04 -14.88
C GLU A 356 25.30 19.33 -15.19
N THR A 357 26.00 18.39 -15.83
CA THR A 357 27.38 18.55 -16.23
C THR A 357 27.53 19.70 -17.22
N SER A 358 26.71 19.74 -18.26
CA SER A 358 26.71 20.82 -19.27
C SER A 358 26.47 22.19 -18.64
N HIS A 359 25.49 22.31 -17.74
CA HIS A 359 25.24 23.57 -17.01
C HIS A 359 26.43 24.00 -16.15
N LEU A 360 27.12 23.06 -15.49
CA LEU A 360 28.30 23.37 -14.68
C LEU A 360 29.53 23.74 -15.57
N GLU A 361 29.67 23.14 -16.75
CA GLU A 361 30.70 23.47 -17.72
C GLU A 361 30.49 24.88 -18.27
N GLU A 362 29.24 25.24 -18.61
CA GLU A 362 28.92 26.63 -18.99
C GLU A 362 29.23 27.63 -17.87
N GLN A 363 28.90 27.30 -16.62
CA GLN A 363 29.21 28.14 -15.46
C GLN A 363 30.72 28.25 -15.27
N LEU A 364 31.45 27.15 -15.40
CA LEU A 364 32.90 27.13 -15.31
C LEU A 364 33.56 28.05 -16.37
N ASP A 365 33.05 28.00 -17.58
CA ASP A 365 33.57 28.87 -18.67
C ASP A 365 33.28 30.35 -18.42
N LYS A 366 32.11 30.68 -17.88
CA LYS A 366 31.76 32.05 -17.44
C LYS A 366 32.68 32.53 -16.31
N GLU A 367 32.95 31.70 -15.29
CA GLU A 367 33.86 32.07 -14.18
C GLU A 367 35.33 32.19 -14.65
N ARG A 368 35.78 31.33 -15.58
CA ARG A 368 37.09 31.43 -16.22
C ARG A 368 37.24 32.75 -17.02
N ALA A 369 36.23 33.10 -17.81
CA ALA A 369 36.23 34.35 -18.57
C ALA A 369 36.36 35.57 -17.63
N LYS A 370 35.58 35.62 -16.54
CA LYS A 370 35.71 36.67 -15.50
C LYS A 370 37.13 36.70 -14.92
N GLN A 371 37.71 35.55 -14.58
CA GLN A 371 39.04 35.46 -14.01
C GLN A 371 40.11 36.02 -14.98
N ILE A 372 40.01 35.69 -16.27
CA ILE A 372 40.93 36.19 -17.31
C ILE A 372 40.79 37.71 -17.46
N ALA A 373 39.54 38.22 -17.51
CA ALA A 373 39.27 39.65 -17.62
C ALA A 373 39.81 40.43 -16.40
N VAL A 374 39.59 39.94 -15.17
CA VAL A 374 40.07 40.59 -13.94
C VAL A 374 41.58 40.54 -13.82
N LYS A 375 42.23 39.42 -14.15
CA LYS A 375 43.68 39.31 -14.18
C LYS A 375 44.34 40.26 -15.20
N ASN A 376 43.69 40.43 -16.36
CA ASN A 376 44.17 41.25 -17.44
C ASN A 376 43.39 42.57 -17.55
N TRP A 377 42.98 43.13 -16.41
CA TRP A 377 42.08 44.28 -16.31
C TRP A 377 42.44 45.45 -17.22
N LYS A 378 43.75 45.85 -17.24
CA LYS A 378 44.20 46.94 -18.07
C LYS A 378 44.01 46.70 -19.58
N VAL A 379 44.25 45.48 -20.04
CA VAL A 379 44.01 45.04 -21.42
C VAL A 379 42.54 45.04 -21.75
N PHE A 380 41.73 44.43 -20.85
CA PHE A 380 40.27 44.33 -20.99
C PHE A 380 39.65 45.74 -21.17
N VAL A 381 39.92 46.69 -20.27
CA VAL A 381 39.37 48.04 -20.33
C VAL A 381 39.85 48.77 -21.58
N LYS A 382 41.13 48.57 -21.99
CA LYS A 382 41.70 49.19 -23.23
C LYS A 382 40.98 48.70 -24.48
N ILE A 383 40.61 47.40 -24.55
CA ILE A 383 39.83 46.83 -25.66
C ILE A 383 38.44 47.49 -25.69
N LEU A 384 37.74 47.56 -24.56
CA LEU A 384 36.42 48.18 -24.48
C LEU A 384 36.38 49.64 -24.88
N SER A 385 37.44 50.40 -24.53
CA SER A 385 37.51 51.84 -24.82
C SER A 385 37.95 52.19 -26.26
N ARG A 386 38.67 51.30 -26.96
CA ARG A 386 39.17 51.52 -28.30
C ARG A 386 38.33 50.93 -29.42
N SER A 387 37.56 49.90 -29.16
CA SER A 387 36.79 49.25 -30.20
C SER A 387 35.51 50.05 -30.51
N ARG A 388 35.26 50.28 -31.81
CA ARG A 388 34.13 51.08 -32.29
C ARG A 388 32.87 50.24 -32.59
N SER A 389 33.00 48.92 -32.64
CA SER A 389 31.89 47.99 -32.91
C SER A 389 31.91 46.81 -31.96
N LYS A 390 30.73 46.16 -31.75
CA LYS A 390 30.59 44.97 -30.92
C LYS A 390 31.41 43.79 -31.46
N ASP A 391 31.40 43.60 -32.78
CA ASP A 391 32.19 42.53 -33.42
C ASP A 391 33.70 42.76 -33.29
N GLY A 392 34.15 44.04 -33.42
CA GLY A 392 35.57 44.40 -33.17
C GLY A 392 35.99 44.18 -31.72
N MET A 393 35.08 44.41 -30.74
CA MET A 393 35.34 44.05 -29.32
C MET A 393 35.48 42.55 -29.14
N LEU A 394 34.57 41.76 -29.73
CA LEU A 394 34.60 40.31 -29.64
C LEU A 394 35.88 39.74 -30.21
N SER A 395 36.29 40.14 -31.45
CA SER A 395 37.53 39.67 -32.04
C SER A 395 38.74 40.07 -31.19
N ALA A 396 38.83 41.33 -30.73
CA ALA A 396 39.94 41.79 -29.92
C ALA A 396 40.01 41.07 -28.54
N LEU A 397 38.88 40.72 -27.92
CA LEU A 397 38.83 39.92 -26.70
C LEU A 397 39.30 38.48 -26.95
N CYS A 398 38.91 37.87 -28.06
CA CYS A 398 39.37 36.54 -28.44
C CYS A 398 40.88 36.53 -28.70
N ASP A 399 41.37 37.47 -29.49
CA ASP A 399 42.76 37.50 -29.92
C ASP A 399 43.75 37.89 -28.79
N GLN A 400 43.39 38.89 -27.96
CA GLN A 400 44.31 39.44 -26.95
C GLN A 400 44.19 38.76 -25.57
N LEU A 401 43.07 38.14 -25.26
CA LEU A 401 42.83 37.47 -23.97
C LEU A 401 42.67 35.95 -24.11
N GLU A 402 42.85 35.41 -25.32
CA GLU A 402 42.73 33.98 -25.62
C GLU A 402 41.38 33.41 -25.16
N LEU A 403 40.29 34.17 -25.34
CA LEU A 403 38.94 33.77 -25.00
C LEU A 403 38.28 33.12 -26.21
N ASN A 404 37.40 32.12 -25.94
CA ASN A 404 36.49 31.69 -26.98
C ASN A 404 35.38 32.73 -27.21
N ARG A 405 34.64 32.60 -28.32
CA ARG A 405 33.64 33.59 -28.73
C ARG A 405 32.51 33.73 -27.69
N ASP A 406 32.08 32.61 -27.08
CA ASP A 406 30.99 32.60 -26.08
C ASP A 406 31.45 33.27 -24.77
N GLN A 407 32.68 33.04 -24.33
CA GLN A 407 33.29 33.69 -23.18
C GLN A 407 33.41 35.20 -23.40
N ALA A 408 33.87 35.61 -24.58
CA ALA A 408 33.96 37.02 -24.95
C ALA A 408 32.59 37.70 -25.01
N GLN A 409 31.61 37.04 -25.62
CA GLN A 409 30.22 37.51 -25.67
C GLN A 409 29.60 37.64 -24.28
N TYR A 410 29.81 36.65 -23.42
CA TYR A 410 29.37 36.71 -22.03
C TYR A 410 29.97 37.91 -21.28
N LEU A 411 31.28 38.15 -21.39
CA LEU A 411 31.94 39.28 -20.72
C LEU A 411 31.35 40.63 -21.13
N LEU A 412 30.93 40.79 -22.38
CA LEU A 412 30.28 42.02 -22.87
C LEU A 412 28.87 42.22 -22.26
N THR A 413 28.25 41.19 -21.68
CA THR A 413 26.97 41.31 -20.98
C THR A 413 27.11 41.65 -19.49
N VAL A 414 28.32 41.47 -18.92
CA VAL A 414 28.58 41.73 -17.50
C VAL A 414 28.93 43.23 -17.30
N PRO A 415 28.26 43.94 -16.39
CA PRO A 415 28.61 45.33 -16.09
C PRO A 415 30.07 45.46 -15.64
N VAL A 416 30.78 46.41 -16.21
CA VAL A 416 32.24 46.64 -15.93
C VAL A 416 32.49 46.90 -14.44
N GLY A 417 31.59 47.63 -13.79
CA GLY A 417 31.67 47.88 -12.34
C GLY A 417 31.57 46.58 -11.49
N SER A 418 30.74 45.62 -11.92
CA SER A 418 30.67 44.32 -11.28
C SER A 418 31.94 43.49 -11.47
N LEU A 419 32.56 43.55 -12.67
CA LEU A 419 33.83 42.88 -12.95
C LEU A 419 34.96 43.43 -12.08
N ALA A 420 35.01 44.76 -11.87
CA ALA A 420 36.03 45.42 -11.03
C ALA A 420 35.91 45.01 -9.53
N SER A 421 34.78 44.59 -9.07
CA SER A 421 34.52 44.16 -7.68
C SER A 421 34.93 42.72 -7.39
N TYR A 422 35.22 41.88 -8.40
CA TYR A 422 35.58 40.48 -8.17
C TYR A 422 37.02 40.34 -7.66
N ASN A 423 37.20 39.52 -6.62
CA ASN A 423 38.51 39.08 -6.15
C ASN A 423 38.97 37.85 -6.96
N VAL A 424 40.21 37.84 -7.39
CA VAL A 424 40.82 36.73 -8.15
C VAL A 424 40.83 35.43 -7.32
N GLU A 425 41.06 35.52 -6.02
CA GLU A 425 41.09 34.33 -5.16
C GLU A 425 39.68 33.70 -4.99
N ASP A 426 38.65 34.53 -4.89
CA ASP A 426 37.25 34.04 -4.85
C ASP A 426 36.88 33.33 -6.15
N LEU A 427 37.28 33.89 -7.30
CA LEU A 427 37.05 33.25 -8.60
C LEU A 427 37.83 31.93 -8.72
N ARG A 428 39.08 31.88 -8.21
CA ARG A 428 39.84 30.61 -8.16
C ARG A 428 39.16 29.56 -7.34
N SER A 429 38.64 29.91 -6.17
CA SER A 429 37.89 28.97 -5.30
C SER A 429 36.67 28.43 -6.02
N ARG A 430 35.82 29.29 -6.59
CA ARG A 430 34.62 28.87 -7.36
C ARG A 430 34.98 27.97 -8.54
N ILE A 431 36.00 28.29 -9.29
CA ILE A 431 36.49 27.46 -10.40
C ILE A 431 36.93 26.08 -9.91
N LYS A 432 37.62 26.02 -8.76
CA LYS A 432 38.05 24.76 -8.15
C LYS A 432 36.83 23.91 -7.74
N ASP A 433 35.82 24.52 -7.12
CA ASP A 433 34.61 23.85 -6.67
C ASP A 433 33.80 23.31 -7.87
N LEU A 434 33.62 24.10 -8.92
CA LEU A 434 32.96 23.69 -10.16
C LEU A 434 33.68 22.50 -10.81
N ARG A 435 35.00 22.55 -10.92
CA ARG A 435 35.81 21.44 -11.47
C ARG A 435 35.66 20.16 -10.63
N SER A 436 35.65 20.29 -9.31
CA SER A 436 35.46 19.15 -8.40
C SER A 436 34.08 18.54 -8.61
N ARG A 437 33.04 19.37 -8.74
CA ARG A 437 31.66 18.89 -8.98
C ARG A 437 31.51 18.22 -10.35
N ILE A 438 32.08 18.81 -11.41
CA ILE A 438 32.09 18.20 -12.77
C ILE A 438 32.79 16.83 -12.73
N LYS A 439 33.94 16.73 -12.06
CA LYS A 439 34.66 15.47 -11.90
C LYS A 439 33.82 14.42 -11.20
N GLU A 440 33.10 14.81 -10.15
CA GLU A 440 32.20 13.89 -9.44
C GLU A 440 31.03 13.44 -10.31
N LEU A 441 30.38 14.32 -11.07
CA LEU A 441 29.32 13.95 -12.01
C LEU A 441 29.84 13.03 -13.13
N THR A 442 31.03 13.28 -13.65
CA THR A 442 31.71 12.42 -14.64
C THR A 442 31.95 11.02 -14.06
N ARG A 443 32.36 10.93 -12.80
CA ARG A 443 32.49 9.65 -12.09
C ARG A 443 31.13 8.94 -11.94
N GLN A 444 30.07 9.69 -11.62
CA GLN A 444 28.72 9.15 -11.52
C GLN A 444 28.20 8.64 -12.88
N LEU A 445 28.51 9.33 -13.97
CA LEU A 445 28.20 8.90 -15.33
C LEU A 445 28.90 7.57 -15.71
N SER A 446 30.11 7.33 -15.19
CA SER A 446 30.82 6.06 -15.45
C SER A 446 30.26 4.88 -14.66
N ASP A 447 29.48 5.11 -13.60
CA ASP A 447 28.83 4.07 -12.79
C ASP A 447 27.38 4.44 -12.46
N ILE A 448 26.54 4.43 -13.47
CA ILE A 448 25.13 4.80 -13.37
C ILE A 448 24.35 3.87 -12.43
N TRP A 449 24.77 2.60 -12.33
CA TRP A 449 24.11 1.62 -11.49
C TRP A 449 24.27 1.93 -9.99
N SER A 450 25.43 2.40 -9.57
CA SER A 450 25.63 2.89 -8.19
C SER A 450 24.79 4.14 -7.91
N VAL A 451 24.64 5.03 -8.88
CA VAL A 451 23.75 6.19 -8.75
C VAL A 451 22.31 5.74 -8.53
N LEU A 452 21.81 4.82 -9.34
CA LEU A 452 20.45 4.29 -9.19
C LEU A 452 20.23 3.61 -7.83
N LEU A 453 21.19 2.81 -7.35
CA LEU A 453 21.10 2.19 -6.01
C LEU A 453 20.93 3.24 -4.90
N ASN A 454 21.68 4.35 -5.00
CA ASN A 454 21.58 5.45 -4.03
C ASN A 454 20.24 6.21 -4.17
N ARG A 455 19.73 6.39 -5.40
CA ARG A 455 18.41 7.02 -5.62
C ARG A 455 17.27 6.25 -4.97
N MET A 456 17.37 4.91 -4.91
CA MET A 456 16.36 4.08 -4.22
C MET A 456 16.23 4.42 -2.73
N ASP A 457 17.27 4.98 -2.09
CA ASP A 457 17.18 5.43 -0.69
C ASP A 457 16.23 6.63 -0.51
N GLY A 458 16.01 7.42 -1.55
CA GLY A 458 15.03 8.50 -1.57
C GLY A 458 13.57 8.03 -1.40
N LEU A 459 13.31 6.73 -1.56
CA LEU A 459 11.99 6.14 -1.34
C LEU A 459 11.77 5.64 0.11
N ARG A 460 12.82 5.61 0.95
CA ARG A 460 12.71 5.17 2.36
C ARG A 460 11.62 5.89 3.17
N PRO A 461 11.39 7.22 3.03
CA PRO A 461 10.34 7.91 3.79
C PRO A 461 8.91 7.48 3.45
N PHE A 462 8.72 6.71 2.37
CA PHE A 462 7.41 6.26 1.89
C PHE A 462 7.20 4.76 2.10
N LEU A 463 8.16 4.07 2.72
CA LEU A 463 8.01 2.65 3.06
C LEU A 463 6.90 2.48 4.08
N ASP A 464 6.04 1.52 3.84
CA ASP A 464 4.91 1.19 4.70
C ASP A 464 4.66 -0.32 4.76
N GLU A 465 3.77 -0.73 5.65
CA GLU A 465 3.36 -2.11 5.79
C GLU A 465 2.35 -2.52 4.70
N ARG A 466 2.30 -3.82 4.43
CA ARG A 466 1.27 -4.37 3.53
C ARG A 466 -0.11 -4.17 4.11
N ARG A 467 -1.05 -3.83 3.24
CA ARG A 467 -2.49 -3.74 3.56
C ARG A 467 -3.25 -5.02 3.21
N THR A 468 -2.90 -5.65 2.08
CA THR A 468 -3.49 -6.95 1.69
C THR A 468 -2.79 -8.07 2.44
N GLU A 469 -3.52 -8.80 3.25
CA GLU A 469 -3.01 -9.98 3.95
C GLU A 469 -2.93 -11.17 2.99
N ILE A 470 -1.86 -11.95 3.11
CA ILE A 470 -1.67 -13.18 2.32
C ILE A 470 -2.05 -14.33 3.22
N GLY A 471 -3.13 -15.05 2.87
CA GLY A 471 -3.51 -16.28 3.54
C GLY A 471 -2.60 -17.43 3.10
N ASP A 472 -2.27 -18.34 4.02
CA ASP A 472 -1.76 -19.65 3.63
C ASP A 472 -2.92 -20.35 2.90
N GLY A 473 -2.69 -20.87 1.68
CA GLY A 473 -3.73 -21.46 0.83
C GLY A 473 -4.57 -22.58 1.48
N ASN A 474 -4.11 -23.10 2.60
CA ASN A 474 -4.87 -24.00 3.48
C ASN A 474 -5.95 -23.30 4.34
N SER A 475 -6.01 -21.96 4.38
CA SER A 475 -7.04 -21.24 5.13
C SER A 475 -8.39 -21.19 4.39
N SER A 476 -8.42 -21.41 3.09
CA SER A 476 -9.65 -21.36 2.28
C SER A 476 -10.63 -22.50 2.57
N SER A 477 -10.14 -23.66 2.99
CA SER A 477 -11.01 -24.79 3.38
C SER A 477 -11.34 -24.82 4.87
N GLN A 478 -10.52 -24.21 5.73
CA GLN A 478 -10.78 -24.12 7.17
C GLN A 478 -11.71 -22.96 7.56
N ASP A 479 -11.69 -21.86 6.82
CA ASP A 479 -12.58 -20.71 7.06
C ASP A 479 -14.01 -20.92 6.52
N LEU A 480 -14.23 -21.87 5.60
CA LEU A 480 -15.56 -22.30 5.14
C LEU A 480 -16.26 -23.25 6.12
N GLU A 481 -15.56 -23.81 7.09
CA GLU A 481 -16.17 -24.47 8.25
C GLU A 481 -16.47 -23.42 9.36
N LEU A 482 -17.22 -22.38 9.02
CA LEU A 482 -17.84 -21.46 9.97
C LEU A 482 -19.02 -22.20 10.64
N GLY A 483 -18.68 -23.13 11.49
CA GLY A 483 -19.62 -23.76 12.39
C GLY A 483 -19.19 -23.44 13.81
N GLU A 484 -20.15 -23.11 14.64
CA GLU A 484 -19.99 -23.20 16.08
C GLU A 484 -19.41 -24.57 16.42
N ARG A 485 -18.34 -24.59 17.18
CA ARG A 485 -17.73 -25.83 17.65
C ARG A 485 -17.83 -25.90 19.16
N TRP A 486 -18.27 -27.03 19.63
CA TRP A 486 -18.21 -27.33 21.04
C TRP A 486 -16.76 -27.59 21.44
N ILE A 487 -16.27 -26.82 22.41
CA ILE A 487 -14.96 -27.05 23.05
C ILE A 487 -15.24 -27.63 24.42
N GLY A 488 -14.49 -28.67 24.77
CA GLY A 488 -14.73 -29.30 26.04
C GLY A 488 -13.53 -30.10 26.55
N ILE A 489 -13.70 -30.57 27.79
CA ILE A 489 -12.80 -31.51 28.45
C ILE A 489 -13.60 -32.74 28.79
N THR A 490 -13.14 -33.91 28.37
CA THR A 490 -13.77 -35.19 28.77
C THR A 490 -13.49 -35.49 30.24
N ARG A 491 -14.26 -36.41 30.83
CA ARG A 491 -14.04 -36.90 32.21
C ARG A 491 -12.63 -37.50 32.39
N SER A 492 -12.04 -38.01 31.31
CA SER A 492 -10.65 -38.50 31.30
C SER A 492 -9.61 -37.40 31.16
N GLY A 493 -10.01 -36.11 31.05
CA GLY A 493 -9.08 -34.96 30.94
C GLY A 493 -8.60 -34.68 29.54
N VAL A 494 -9.22 -35.27 28.50
CA VAL A 494 -8.86 -35.00 27.09
C VAL A 494 -9.57 -33.73 26.63
N PHE A 495 -8.77 -32.77 26.18
CA PHE A 495 -9.23 -31.51 25.59
C PHE A 495 -9.43 -31.66 24.08
N GLY A 496 -10.50 -31.07 23.53
CA GLY A 496 -10.77 -31.16 22.09
C GLY A 496 -11.96 -30.33 21.63
N THR A 497 -12.24 -30.39 20.32
CA THR A 497 -13.40 -29.75 19.67
C THR A 497 -14.30 -30.79 19.06
N TRP A 498 -15.63 -30.53 19.10
CA TRP A 498 -16.67 -31.39 18.55
C TRP A 498 -17.69 -30.60 17.72
N LYS A 499 -18.29 -31.25 16.70
CA LYS A 499 -19.39 -30.65 15.88
C LYS A 499 -20.74 -30.66 16.60
N LYS A 500 -20.93 -31.54 17.59
CA LYS A 500 -22.13 -31.67 18.47
C LYS A 500 -21.67 -31.78 19.91
N PRO A 501 -22.49 -31.34 20.89
CA PRO A 501 -22.12 -31.48 22.29
C PRO A 501 -21.76 -32.93 22.60
N PRO A 502 -20.60 -33.20 23.24
CA PRO A 502 -20.23 -34.56 23.58
C PRO A 502 -21.18 -35.12 24.61
N ARG A 503 -22.07 -36.06 24.16
CA ARG A 503 -23.06 -36.69 25.05
C ARG A 503 -22.33 -37.46 26.15
N ASN A 504 -22.62 -37.11 27.42
CA ASN A 504 -22.23 -37.81 28.64
C ASN A 504 -20.72 -37.93 28.97
N GLU A 505 -19.83 -37.43 28.17
CA GLU A 505 -18.36 -37.54 28.38
C GLU A 505 -17.67 -36.24 28.78
N ALA A 506 -18.30 -35.08 28.58
CA ALA A 506 -17.68 -33.79 28.88
C ALA A 506 -17.79 -33.42 30.36
N ARG A 507 -16.71 -32.94 30.92
CA ARG A 507 -16.65 -32.32 32.24
C ARG A 507 -16.94 -30.84 32.19
N PHE A 508 -16.50 -30.19 31.12
CA PHE A 508 -16.74 -28.79 30.77
C PHE A 508 -16.90 -28.73 29.26
N ASP A 509 -17.88 -28.03 28.77
CA ASP A 509 -18.09 -27.73 27.37
C ASP A 509 -18.77 -26.36 27.20
N PHE A 510 -18.46 -25.69 26.15
CA PHE A 510 -19.16 -24.48 25.69
C PHE A 510 -19.06 -24.34 24.18
N LEU A 511 -20.05 -23.67 23.62
CA LEU A 511 -20.11 -23.37 22.20
C LEU A 511 -19.31 -22.11 21.93
N THR A 512 -18.46 -22.12 20.91
CA THR A 512 -17.66 -20.96 20.53
C THR A 512 -17.34 -20.96 19.04
N SER A 513 -17.03 -19.78 18.49
CA SER A 513 -16.62 -19.63 17.11
C SER A 513 -15.23 -20.22 16.85
N SER A 514 -15.02 -20.78 15.68
CA SER A 514 -13.71 -21.30 15.25
C SER A 514 -12.59 -20.25 15.26
N ARG A 515 -12.91 -18.97 15.33
CA ARG A 515 -11.95 -17.84 15.38
C ARG A 515 -11.59 -17.38 16.77
N ASP A 516 -12.36 -17.77 17.75
CA ASP A 516 -12.13 -17.38 19.13
C ASP A 516 -10.85 -18.00 19.68
N PHE A 517 -10.37 -17.40 20.74
CA PHE A 517 -9.31 -17.97 21.54
C PHE A 517 -9.89 -18.65 22.77
N VAL A 518 -9.23 -19.68 23.21
CA VAL A 518 -9.51 -20.36 24.46
C VAL A 518 -8.23 -20.46 25.28
N THR A 519 -8.32 -20.12 26.55
CA THR A 519 -7.23 -20.33 27.50
C THR A 519 -7.47 -21.66 28.22
N VAL A 520 -6.51 -22.55 28.12
CA VAL A 520 -6.54 -23.88 28.75
C VAL A 520 -5.58 -23.88 29.93
N VAL A 521 -6.07 -24.28 31.09
CA VAL A 521 -5.28 -24.34 32.33
C VAL A 521 -5.08 -25.80 32.74
N ASP A 522 -3.84 -26.17 33.01
CA ASP A 522 -3.50 -27.52 33.47
C ASP A 522 -3.45 -27.63 35.01
N GLU A 523 -3.38 -28.85 35.51
CA GLU A 523 -3.34 -29.16 36.95
C GLU A 523 -2.10 -28.63 37.69
N LYS A 524 -1.03 -28.27 36.94
CA LYS A 524 0.21 -27.70 37.51
C LYS A 524 0.18 -26.17 37.52
N GLY A 525 -0.92 -25.53 37.05
CA GLY A 525 -1.07 -24.09 36.95
C GLY A 525 -0.43 -23.48 35.71
N GLY A 526 -0.05 -24.29 34.73
CA GLY A 526 0.34 -23.84 33.41
C GLY A 526 -0.89 -23.40 32.62
N ALA A 527 -0.78 -22.35 31.83
CA ALA A 527 -1.84 -21.90 30.92
C ALA A 527 -1.33 -21.77 29.52
N GLN A 528 -2.13 -22.18 28.57
CA GLN A 528 -1.88 -22.05 27.14
C GLN A 528 -3.09 -21.41 26.45
N VAL A 529 -2.84 -20.48 25.53
CA VAL A 529 -3.89 -19.86 24.71
C VAL A 529 -3.88 -20.53 23.34
N PHE A 530 -4.99 -21.07 22.94
CA PHE A 530 -5.20 -21.70 21.63
C PHE A 530 -6.22 -20.91 20.82
N ARG A 531 -6.00 -20.81 19.52
CA ARG A 531 -7.06 -20.44 18.61
C ARG A 531 -7.95 -21.67 18.39
N VAL A 532 -9.25 -21.51 18.45
CA VAL A 532 -10.20 -22.63 18.35
C VAL A 532 -10.04 -23.45 17.07
N SER A 533 -9.71 -22.77 15.96
CA SER A 533 -9.43 -23.42 14.67
C SER A 533 -8.20 -24.33 14.66
N GLU A 534 -7.26 -24.10 15.58
CA GLU A 534 -5.99 -24.85 15.66
C GLU A 534 -6.12 -26.12 16.55
N ILE A 535 -7.23 -26.26 17.27
CA ILE A 535 -7.45 -27.39 18.17
C ILE A 535 -7.89 -28.62 17.39
N LYS A 536 -7.04 -29.60 17.27
CA LYS A 536 -7.34 -30.89 16.63
C LYS A 536 -8.19 -31.77 17.53
N ARG A 537 -9.12 -32.52 16.90
CA ARG A 537 -10.00 -33.47 17.62
C ARG A 537 -9.15 -34.54 18.31
N GLY A 538 -9.21 -34.57 19.64
CA GLY A 538 -8.64 -35.65 20.46
C GLY A 538 -7.13 -35.64 20.69
N LYS A 539 -6.37 -34.63 20.24
CA LYS A 539 -4.95 -34.48 20.53
C LYS A 539 -4.61 -33.01 20.78
N SER A 540 -4.50 -32.65 22.04
CA SER A 540 -4.17 -31.28 22.44
C SER A 540 -2.67 -31.24 22.64
N GLY A 541 -1.71 -31.36 22.34
CA GLY A 541 -0.29 -31.16 22.69
C GLY A 541 0.00 -30.83 24.18
N ILE A 542 -1.04 -30.81 25.02
CA ILE A 542 -0.97 -30.52 26.45
C ILE A 542 -0.60 -31.82 27.18
N LYS A 543 0.57 -31.81 27.81
CA LYS A 543 1.11 -32.98 28.52
C LYS A 543 0.47 -33.24 29.88
N ASN A 544 -0.08 -32.19 30.51
CA ASN A 544 -0.66 -32.27 31.86
C ASN A 544 -2.21 -32.33 31.74
N LYS A 545 -2.85 -32.83 32.78
CA LYS A 545 -4.31 -32.90 32.86
C LYS A 545 -4.92 -31.49 32.87
N VAL A 546 -5.85 -31.22 31.93
CA VAL A 546 -6.53 -29.95 31.85
C VAL A 546 -7.59 -29.86 32.93
N VAL A 547 -7.61 -28.76 33.66
CA VAL A 547 -8.51 -28.50 34.78
C VAL A 547 -9.41 -27.27 34.61
N GLY A 548 -9.15 -26.44 33.60
CA GLY A 548 -9.96 -25.27 33.31
C GLY A 548 -9.92 -24.86 31.85
N LEU A 549 -11.05 -24.37 31.35
CA LEU A 549 -11.22 -23.76 30.04
C LEU A 549 -11.85 -22.38 30.22
N VAL A 550 -11.27 -21.39 29.57
CA VAL A 550 -11.75 -20.02 29.65
C VAL A 550 -11.95 -19.47 28.24
N PRO A 551 -13.15 -19.00 27.90
CA PRO A 551 -13.39 -18.36 26.61
C PRO A 551 -12.53 -17.11 26.44
N GLY A 552 -11.96 -16.94 25.23
CA GLY A 552 -11.20 -15.75 24.88
C GLY A 552 -9.79 -15.69 25.47
N LYS A 553 -9.17 -14.51 25.36
CA LYS A 553 -7.89 -14.15 25.98
C LYS A 553 -8.18 -13.69 27.40
N CYS A 554 -7.96 -14.55 28.35
CA CYS A 554 -8.27 -14.25 29.74
C CYS A 554 -7.23 -13.28 30.35
N ARG A 555 -7.71 -12.23 31.03
CA ARG A 555 -6.87 -11.27 31.76
C ARG A 555 -6.67 -11.63 33.22
N LYS A 556 -7.56 -12.44 33.77
CA LYS A 556 -7.55 -12.81 35.19
C LYS A 556 -7.99 -14.27 35.36
N LEU A 557 -7.32 -15.01 36.19
CA LEU A 557 -7.60 -16.42 36.46
C LEU A 557 -7.76 -16.65 37.97
N ILE A 558 -8.78 -17.43 38.32
CA ILE A 558 -8.95 -17.95 39.68
C ILE A 558 -8.80 -19.47 39.62
N GLY A 559 -7.94 -20.02 40.43
CA GLY A 559 -7.73 -21.44 40.58
C GLY A 559 -8.07 -21.94 41.97
N ILE A 560 -8.60 -23.17 42.10
CA ILE A 560 -8.88 -23.85 43.36
C ILE A 560 -7.86 -24.96 43.55
N GLU A 561 -7.05 -24.84 44.58
CA GLU A 561 -6.11 -25.89 45.04
C GLU A 561 -6.43 -26.24 46.46
N ASN A 562 -6.72 -27.54 46.76
CA ASN A 562 -6.92 -28.05 48.12
C ASN A 562 -7.64 -27.12 49.10
N ARG A 563 -8.79 -26.59 48.71
CA ARG A 563 -9.66 -25.63 49.45
C ARG A 563 -9.09 -24.21 49.56
N SER A 564 -8.10 -23.86 48.73
CA SER A 564 -7.58 -22.50 48.66
C SER A 564 -7.84 -21.89 47.30
N LEU A 565 -8.23 -20.60 47.26
CA LEU A 565 -8.36 -19.82 46.05
C LEU A 565 -7.02 -19.14 45.72
N LYS A 566 -6.62 -19.29 44.46
CA LYS A 566 -5.47 -18.56 43.91
C LYS A 566 -5.96 -17.66 42.77
N TYR A 567 -5.50 -16.43 42.76
CA TYR A 567 -5.85 -15.42 41.76
C TYR A 567 -4.59 -14.85 41.13
N VAL A 568 -4.58 -14.75 39.81
CA VAL A 568 -3.48 -14.18 39.05
C VAL A 568 -4.02 -13.27 37.94
N ALA A 569 -3.49 -12.06 37.85
CA ALA A 569 -3.67 -11.19 36.71
C ALA A 569 -2.71 -11.62 35.59
N VAL A 570 -3.23 -11.78 34.37
CA VAL A 570 -2.47 -12.15 33.18
C VAL A 570 -2.29 -10.90 32.34
N ASP A 571 -1.08 -10.34 32.34
CA ASP A 571 -0.75 -9.20 31.50
C ASP A 571 -0.53 -9.68 30.04
N HIS A 572 -1.49 -9.37 29.17
CA HIS A 572 -1.42 -9.53 27.72
C HIS A 572 -0.89 -10.86 27.17
N PRO A 573 -1.68 -11.94 27.13
CA PRO A 573 -1.29 -13.11 26.36
C PRO A 573 -1.28 -12.78 24.86
N GLN A 574 -0.10 -12.50 24.34
CA GLN A 574 0.12 -12.42 22.90
C GLN A 574 0.68 -13.75 22.42
N LYS A 575 -0.05 -14.44 21.51
CA LYS A 575 0.32 -15.72 20.86
C LYS A 575 0.09 -17.00 21.68
N THR A 576 0.29 -18.12 20.99
CA THR A 576 0.23 -19.51 21.47
C THR A 576 1.34 -19.89 22.45
N ASP A 577 1.67 -19.03 23.38
CA ASP A 577 2.74 -19.29 24.35
C ASP A 577 2.16 -19.97 25.60
N SER A 578 2.92 -20.91 26.14
CA SER A 578 2.60 -21.55 27.42
C SER A 578 3.36 -20.87 28.56
N TYR A 579 2.65 -20.51 29.62
CA TYR A 579 3.27 -19.92 30.81
C TYR A 579 2.75 -20.55 32.08
N GLN A 580 3.60 -20.56 33.08
CA GLN A 580 3.22 -21.00 34.41
C GLN A 580 2.66 -19.82 35.20
N LEU A 581 1.33 -19.72 35.29
CA LEU A 581 0.65 -18.64 35.97
C LEU A 581 0.62 -18.80 37.49
N MET A 582 0.59 -20.05 37.97
CA MET A 582 0.48 -20.36 39.40
C MET A 582 1.46 -21.45 39.79
N LYS A 583 2.17 -21.30 40.93
CA LYS A 583 2.85 -22.40 41.57
C LYS A 583 1.85 -23.20 42.42
N THR A 584 1.73 -24.48 42.14
CA THR A 584 0.87 -25.39 42.88
C THR A 584 1.71 -26.48 43.54
N GLU A 585 1.40 -26.80 44.80
CA GLU A 585 2.06 -27.91 45.54
C GLU A 585 1.33 -29.24 45.34
N ASN A 586 -0.01 -29.17 45.17
CA ASN A 586 -0.87 -30.36 45.15
C ASN A 586 -1.78 -30.42 43.89
N GLY A 587 -1.50 -29.61 42.89
CA GLY A 587 -2.29 -29.51 41.66
C GLY A 587 -3.60 -28.71 41.77
N LEU A 588 -3.98 -28.03 40.71
CA LEU A 588 -5.23 -27.32 40.62
C LEU A 588 -6.40 -28.27 40.36
N ARG A 589 -7.53 -28.08 41.06
CA ARG A 589 -8.76 -28.83 40.81
C ARG A 589 -9.60 -28.17 39.71
N THR A 590 -9.67 -26.85 39.70
CA THR A 590 -10.46 -26.08 38.77
C THR A 590 -9.88 -24.69 38.59
N ALA A 591 -10.02 -24.08 37.40
CA ALA A 591 -9.66 -22.70 37.10
C ALA A 591 -10.70 -22.01 36.23
N PHE A 592 -10.94 -20.72 36.46
CA PHE A 592 -11.90 -19.87 35.77
C PHE A 592 -11.29 -18.53 35.37
N GLY A 593 -11.76 -17.95 34.26
CA GLY A 593 -11.50 -16.56 33.92
C GLY A 593 -12.57 -15.64 34.51
N VAL A 594 -12.17 -14.47 34.95
CA VAL A 594 -13.08 -13.45 35.52
C VAL A 594 -12.76 -12.07 34.95
N SER A 595 -13.78 -11.23 34.81
CA SER A 595 -13.66 -9.82 34.48
C SER A 595 -13.54 -8.98 35.76
N GLU A 596 -13.14 -7.70 35.62
CA GLU A 596 -12.97 -6.79 36.78
C GLU A 596 -14.25 -6.47 37.54
N ARG A 597 -15.41 -6.70 36.91
CA ARG A 597 -16.74 -6.39 37.49
C ARG A 597 -17.51 -7.62 37.97
N ASP A 598 -16.91 -8.81 37.86
CA ASP A 598 -17.63 -10.03 38.18
C ASP A 598 -17.61 -10.31 39.69
N THR A 599 -18.75 -10.73 40.18
CA THR A 599 -18.90 -11.32 41.51
C THR A 599 -18.79 -12.83 41.36
N VAL A 600 -17.86 -13.44 42.08
CA VAL A 600 -17.67 -14.90 42.05
C VAL A 600 -18.60 -15.56 43.08
N VAL A 601 -19.41 -16.50 42.59
CA VAL A 601 -20.32 -17.26 43.46
C VAL A 601 -19.77 -18.67 43.67
N ALA A 602 -19.43 -19.00 44.89
CA ALA A 602 -18.92 -20.30 45.27
C ALA A 602 -20.06 -21.18 45.82
N PHE A 603 -20.23 -22.38 45.28
CA PHE A 603 -21.23 -23.34 45.71
C PHE A 603 -20.61 -24.48 46.52
N HIS A 604 -21.21 -24.79 47.64
CA HIS A 604 -21.02 -26.04 48.37
C HIS A 604 -22.38 -26.79 48.32
N GLU A 605 -22.39 -28.09 48.47
CA GLU A 605 -23.54 -29.00 48.27
C GLU A 605 -24.93 -28.46 48.69
N LEU A 606 -24.97 -27.46 49.60
CA LEU A 606 -26.22 -26.83 50.07
C LEU A 606 -26.07 -25.32 50.39
N GLU A 607 -24.94 -24.70 50.19
CA GLU A 607 -24.70 -23.27 50.51
C GLU A 607 -24.07 -22.54 49.35
N VAL A 608 -24.51 -21.30 49.13
CA VAL A 608 -24.00 -20.37 48.14
C VAL A 608 -23.26 -19.27 48.87
N MET A 609 -21.99 -19.03 48.52
CA MET A 609 -21.20 -17.92 49.04
C MET A 609 -20.84 -16.96 47.92
N THR A 610 -21.17 -15.70 48.07
CA THR A 610 -20.82 -14.64 47.13
C THR A 610 -19.56 -13.94 47.60
N LEU A 611 -18.61 -13.75 46.69
CA LEU A 611 -17.32 -13.14 46.96
C LEU A 611 -17.07 -11.98 46.03
N ASN A 612 -16.72 -10.82 46.57
CA ASN A 612 -16.24 -9.70 45.77
C ASN A 612 -14.76 -9.90 45.44
N LEU A 613 -14.36 -9.53 44.23
CA LEU A 613 -12.98 -9.64 43.75
C LEU A 613 -11.98 -8.92 44.66
N ASP A 614 -12.38 -7.81 45.28
CA ASP A 614 -11.55 -7.03 46.22
C ASP A 614 -11.17 -7.80 47.47
N GLN A 615 -11.89 -8.87 47.81
CA GLN A 615 -11.61 -9.75 48.95
C GLN A 615 -10.59 -10.84 48.62
N ILE A 616 -10.20 -10.94 47.32
CA ILE A 616 -9.23 -11.92 46.84
C ILE A 616 -7.90 -11.20 46.60
N THR A 617 -6.83 -11.70 47.24
CA THR A 617 -5.50 -11.09 47.11
C THR A 617 -4.94 -11.27 45.69
N THR A 618 -4.65 -10.17 45.01
CA THR A 618 -4.02 -10.15 43.68
C THR A 618 -2.51 -10.07 43.76
N THR A 619 -1.78 -10.80 42.92
CA THR A 619 -0.34 -10.60 42.75
C THR A 619 0.12 -10.85 41.32
N ARG A 620 1.17 -10.12 40.94
CA ARG A 620 1.86 -10.27 39.65
C ARG A 620 2.86 -11.47 39.62
N LYS A 621 3.08 -12.13 40.74
CA LYS A 621 3.95 -13.30 40.87
C LYS A 621 3.19 -14.43 41.55
N ALA A 622 3.53 -15.68 41.20
CA ALA A 622 2.95 -16.86 41.82
C ALA A 622 2.96 -16.77 43.35
N VAL A 623 1.81 -16.84 44.01
CA VAL A 623 1.63 -16.50 45.41
C VAL A 623 1.15 -17.68 46.23
N LYS A 624 1.48 -17.60 47.52
CA LYS A 624 1.00 -18.56 48.56
C LYS A 624 -0.51 -18.51 48.64
N SER A 625 -1.15 -19.68 48.67
CA SER A 625 -2.59 -19.81 48.82
C SER A 625 -3.07 -19.25 50.17
N ARG A 626 -4.17 -18.46 50.14
CA ARG A 626 -4.89 -18.11 51.36
C ARG A 626 -5.96 -19.17 51.60
N ARG A 627 -6.03 -19.72 52.81
CA ARG A 627 -7.15 -20.59 53.21
C ARG A 627 -8.42 -19.73 53.28
N PHE A 628 -9.36 -20.06 52.42
CA PHE A 628 -10.59 -19.31 52.26
C PHE A 628 -11.76 -19.88 53.08
N MET A 629 -11.62 -21.03 53.67
CA MET A 629 -12.69 -21.73 54.34
C MET A 629 -12.31 -22.18 55.77
N ASN A 630 -13.12 -21.73 56.69
CA ASN A 630 -13.10 -22.26 58.04
C ASN A 630 -13.99 -23.52 58.07
N GLY A 631 -13.42 -24.67 58.39
CA GLY A 631 -14.18 -25.87 58.64
C GLY A 631 -14.07 -26.99 57.59
N ARG A 632 -14.80 -28.09 57.79
CA ARG A 632 -14.71 -29.36 57.05
C ARG A 632 -15.49 -29.41 55.75
N ARG A 633 -15.99 -28.28 55.23
CA ARG A 633 -16.87 -28.24 54.02
C ARG A 633 -16.04 -28.18 52.74
N ARG A 634 -16.49 -28.91 51.68
CA ARG A 634 -15.85 -28.99 50.35
C ARG A 634 -16.69 -28.25 49.35
N TYR A 635 -16.16 -27.17 48.70
CA TYR A 635 -16.81 -26.52 47.56
C TYR A 635 -16.40 -27.22 46.26
N THR A 636 -17.36 -27.51 45.42
CA THR A 636 -17.17 -28.31 44.20
C THR A 636 -17.17 -27.46 42.93
N THR A 637 -17.82 -26.32 42.94
CA THR A 637 -17.98 -25.51 41.71
C THR A 637 -18.02 -24.01 42.04
N LEU A 638 -17.46 -23.22 41.16
CA LEU A 638 -17.60 -21.77 41.11
C LEU A 638 -18.39 -21.43 39.84
N LEU A 639 -19.44 -20.63 39.96
CA LEU A 639 -20.20 -20.09 38.86
C LEU A 639 -20.09 -18.58 38.84
N LEU A 640 -19.94 -18.01 37.68
CA LEU A 640 -19.98 -16.56 37.45
C LEU A 640 -21.42 -16.17 37.10
N PRO A 641 -21.96 -15.09 37.64
CA PRO A 641 -23.21 -14.56 37.17
C PRO A 641 -23.07 -14.12 35.70
N LYS A 642 -24.13 -14.30 34.92
CA LYS A 642 -24.18 -13.91 33.50
C LYS A 642 -24.05 -12.40 33.31
#